data_6359cff1bf692712188711a226d42bb2
#
_entry.id   6359cff1bf692712188711a226d42bb2
#
_cell.length_a   1.000
_cell.length_b   1.000
_cell.length_c   1.000
_cell.angle_alpha   90.00
_cell.angle_beta   90.00
_cell.angle_gamma   90.00
#
_symmetry.space_group_name_H-M   'P 1'
#
loop_
_entity.id
_entity.type
_entity.pdbx_description
1 polymer ?
#
loop_
_entity_poly.entity_id
_entity_poly.type
_entity_poly.pdbx_seq_one_letter_code
_entity_poly.pdbx_strand_id
1 'polypeptide(L)'
;MFENNINTLGLEQINYALVEKTRPMMYKAMKYWGKKPNNIFREYIEHYSKNNEIILDAFAGSGVCPLEAIQINRKAVAVDLNPISMFMMEMLATPLNITKFKQEWVIIKSDFLKFEKQMGLFLTTCPECKKSARIINVHYDGEPFKIRYDCSCQKKNNSKQLDNEDLKLIEKANKTKINYWYSKDKFPDTDAFDGAKKNAGDYFYDLWTKRNLYALAYMYDRINKIEDKKIKEFFKFAFISMLHLCTKMVSARREKSQRPDSGSWGRPAYLFPKRHLEQNPFLLFERAVEDKQGVIKAKENSNKLIGNRTEFAKNFEDLRDNDKNLLIMKKNSIELSKYIPAESMDFVLTDPPYGGLIKYFDLSSLWAVWLKGKEQNKDFDIPYNEEITLDKTRDFTYYDRMLYKAFSEINKVLKANRYMIVTFHNSEPRIFNSIIKSCVNGGFVLEKVLFQQNKRASESGVANPWGTAISDFYLRFRKPTKEEKKIEGLNREGFEKLVVNSAKEVLIKRGQPTEMTHIINGVYMELYKYGQFLETNEDDIANILKKRLNKEFVLVEADEENVRKGERWWFSEEEKKKHKLENPLSDRVENAIIETFHNKIKISYDDILQTLFIKFPNSYTPDYSSINHLIKEYGVKQKDGTWMLKDTFKRDESKHLVMIKLLAQIGKNFGYKIWCPDKGRDEELKNICESRIDFDFEGKDRVEKIDVLWIKGNKIDSAFEVENSTSITSALERGSNLPNRKNTKKMILIPKERAKLLNRKIREPMFKDTF
;
A
#
# COMPACT_ATOMS: atom_id res chain seq x y z
N MET A 1 -26.30 16.76 -5.89
CA MET A 1 -25.24 17.60 -6.47
C MET A 1 -24.55 16.79 -7.53
N PHE A 2 -24.44 17.30 -8.75
CA PHE A 2 -23.69 16.64 -9.81
C PHE A 2 -22.21 16.68 -9.38
N GLU A 3 -21.54 15.52 -9.27
CA GLU A 3 -20.10 15.49 -9.10
C GLU A 3 -19.46 16.28 -10.25
N ASN A 4 -18.75 17.36 -9.96
CA ASN A 4 -17.92 18.03 -10.96
C ASN A 4 -16.80 17.07 -11.36
N ASN A 5 -16.97 16.38 -12.49
CA ASN A 5 -15.98 15.45 -13.00
C ASN A 5 -14.71 16.15 -13.53
N ILE A 6 -14.72 17.48 -13.56
CA ILE A 6 -13.62 18.30 -14.09
C ILE A 6 -13.04 19.14 -12.95
N ASN A 7 -11.71 19.14 -12.80
CA ASN A 7 -11.02 19.96 -11.80
C ASN A 7 -10.88 21.42 -12.24
N THR A 8 -10.36 22.28 -11.36
CA THR A 8 -10.16 23.71 -11.64
C THR A 8 -9.14 24.00 -12.76
N LEU A 9 -8.45 22.98 -13.28
CA LEU A 9 -7.53 23.09 -14.42
C LEU A 9 -8.15 22.60 -15.73
N GLY A 10 -9.41 22.18 -15.73
CA GLY A 10 -10.12 21.66 -16.90
C GLY A 10 -9.86 20.17 -17.20
N LEU A 11 -9.27 19.44 -16.25
CA LEU A 11 -8.98 18.01 -16.39
C LEU A 11 -10.04 17.15 -15.68
N GLU A 12 -10.29 15.94 -16.18
CA GLU A 12 -11.14 14.97 -15.48
C GLU A 12 -10.55 14.65 -14.10
N GLN A 13 -11.42 14.61 -13.09
CA GLN A 13 -11.01 14.31 -11.71
C GLN A 13 -10.47 12.87 -11.60
N ILE A 14 -9.41 12.68 -10.81
CA ILE A 14 -8.97 11.34 -10.42
C ILE A 14 -10.01 10.75 -9.48
N ASN A 15 -10.85 9.84 -9.98
CA ASN A 15 -11.95 9.19 -9.25
C ASN A 15 -11.75 7.67 -9.10
N TYR A 16 -10.55 7.17 -9.32
CA TYR A 16 -10.17 5.76 -9.32
C TYR A 16 -8.81 5.54 -8.67
N ALA A 17 -8.50 4.30 -8.29
CA ALA A 17 -7.19 3.94 -7.77
C ALA A 17 -6.11 4.01 -8.86
N LEU A 18 -4.93 4.51 -8.48
CA LEU A 18 -3.76 4.54 -9.35
C LEU A 18 -2.86 3.32 -9.11
N VAL A 19 -2.14 2.88 -10.14
CA VAL A 19 -1.25 1.73 -10.02
C VAL A 19 0.07 2.12 -9.36
N GLU A 20 0.39 1.49 -8.22
CA GLU A 20 1.68 1.68 -7.56
C GLU A 20 2.81 1.07 -8.38
N LYS A 21 3.81 1.87 -8.74
CA LYS A 21 5.03 1.46 -9.44
C LYS A 21 6.18 1.17 -8.48
N THR A 22 7.21 0.51 -8.99
CA THR A 22 8.41 0.24 -8.18
C THR A 22 9.10 1.55 -7.77
N ARG A 23 9.32 1.71 -6.47
CA ARG A 23 9.92 2.90 -5.87
C ARG A 23 11.36 3.12 -6.36
N PRO A 24 11.73 4.35 -6.79
CA PRO A 24 13.11 4.71 -7.16
C PRO A 24 14.13 4.47 -6.04
N MET A 25 15.41 4.32 -6.42
CA MET A 25 16.46 4.01 -5.45
C MET A 25 16.67 5.12 -4.41
N MET A 26 16.46 6.38 -4.77
CA MET A 26 16.58 7.49 -3.83
C MET A 26 15.72 7.33 -2.57
N TYR A 27 14.55 6.74 -2.68
CA TYR A 27 13.66 6.51 -1.53
C TYR A 27 13.95 5.23 -0.76
N LYS A 28 14.96 4.43 -1.15
CA LYS A 28 15.29 3.15 -0.51
C LYS A 28 16.47 3.24 0.46
N ALA A 29 17.26 4.32 0.40
CA ALA A 29 18.50 4.46 1.17
C ALA A 29 18.30 4.49 2.69
N MET A 30 17.17 4.96 3.17
CA MET A 30 16.87 5.03 4.59
C MET A 30 15.46 4.54 4.88
N LYS A 31 15.28 3.81 5.99
CA LYS A 31 13.97 3.41 6.48
C LYS A 31 13.22 4.62 7.06
N TYR A 32 11.95 4.74 6.72
CA TYR A 32 10.98 5.63 7.36
C TYR A 32 9.62 4.98 7.25
N TRP A 33 8.83 4.99 8.32
CA TRP A 33 7.52 4.35 8.35
C TRP A 33 6.49 5.16 7.57
N GLY A 34 5.54 4.48 6.95
CA GLY A 34 4.44 5.13 6.24
C GLY A 34 4.83 5.79 4.91
N LYS A 35 6.02 5.51 4.33
CA LYS A 35 6.40 6.08 3.02
C LYS A 35 5.35 5.80 1.95
N LYS A 36 4.80 6.86 1.37
CA LYS A 36 3.80 6.79 0.30
C LYS A 36 4.39 6.40 -1.06
N PRO A 37 3.57 5.87 -1.99
CA PRO A 37 3.98 5.58 -3.37
C PRO A 37 4.31 6.87 -4.12
N ASN A 38 5.56 7.04 -4.52
CA ASN A 38 6.04 8.27 -5.14
C ASN A 38 5.36 8.59 -6.47
N ASN A 39 5.12 7.57 -7.31
CA ASN A 39 4.47 7.79 -8.61
C ASN A 39 2.99 8.23 -8.45
N ILE A 40 2.30 7.77 -7.42
CA ILE A 40 0.92 8.20 -7.14
C ILE A 40 0.91 9.66 -6.68
N PHE A 41 1.84 10.03 -5.78
CA PHE A 41 1.98 11.42 -5.35
C PHE A 41 2.30 12.34 -6.53
N ARG A 42 3.21 11.93 -7.42
CA ARG A 42 3.53 12.68 -8.64
C ARG A 42 2.29 12.90 -9.51
N GLU A 43 1.50 11.85 -9.76
CA GLU A 43 0.28 11.91 -10.55
C GLU A 43 -0.72 12.94 -9.98
N TYR A 44 -0.94 12.92 -8.64
CA TYR A 44 -1.79 13.92 -7.99
C TYR A 44 -1.22 15.34 -8.10
N ILE A 45 0.10 15.54 -7.91
CA ILE A 45 0.73 16.85 -8.04
C ILE A 45 0.59 17.37 -9.48
N GLU A 46 0.88 16.54 -10.46
CA GLU A 46 0.78 16.88 -11.88
C GLU A 46 -0.66 17.24 -12.28
N HIS A 47 -1.63 16.50 -11.76
CA HIS A 47 -3.05 16.65 -12.06
C HIS A 47 -3.69 17.89 -11.42
N TYR A 48 -3.25 18.30 -10.23
CA TYR A 48 -3.84 19.40 -9.46
C TYR A 48 -3.00 20.68 -9.42
N SER A 49 -1.88 20.71 -10.13
CA SER A 49 -1.01 21.89 -10.20
C SER A 49 -0.37 22.11 -11.57
N LYS A 50 0.04 23.34 -11.86
CA LYS A 50 0.80 23.73 -13.06
C LYS A 50 2.28 23.91 -12.74
N ASN A 51 3.11 24.02 -13.79
CA ASN A 51 4.53 24.36 -13.63
C ASN A 51 4.71 25.66 -12.83
N ASN A 52 5.71 25.70 -11.97
CA ASN A 52 6.07 26.79 -11.06
C ASN A 52 5.04 27.09 -9.96
N GLU A 53 3.90 26.39 -9.89
CA GLU A 53 2.98 26.50 -8.76
C GLU A 53 3.61 25.90 -7.47
N ILE A 54 3.18 26.41 -6.31
CA ILE A 54 3.75 26.08 -5.00
C ILE A 54 2.91 25.01 -4.33
N ILE A 55 3.54 23.88 -4.03
CA ILE A 55 2.94 22.70 -3.40
C ILE A 55 3.32 22.67 -1.91
N LEU A 56 2.35 22.49 -1.04
CA LEU A 56 2.57 22.34 0.39
C LEU A 56 2.40 20.87 0.81
N ASP A 57 3.38 20.35 1.55
CA ASP A 57 3.24 19.17 2.40
C ASP A 57 3.44 19.59 3.85
N ALA A 58 2.34 19.63 4.61
CA ALA A 58 2.32 20.10 5.99
C ALA A 58 2.75 19.04 7.01
N PHE A 59 2.89 17.76 6.57
CA PHE A 59 3.38 16.62 7.36
C PHE A 59 4.35 15.82 6.51
N ALA A 60 5.45 16.47 6.09
CA ALA A 60 6.29 16.02 4.99
C ALA A 60 7.00 14.66 5.19
N GLY A 61 7.19 14.23 6.44
CA GLY A 61 7.74 12.92 6.78
C GLY A 61 8.99 12.56 5.97
N SER A 62 8.89 11.57 5.10
CA SER A 62 10.01 11.11 4.28
C SER A 62 10.32 12.00 3.06
N GLY A 63 9.58 13.08 2.84
CA GLY A 63 9.81 14.04 1.77
C GLY A 63 9.36 13.59 0.38
N VAL A 64 8.49 12.59 0.27
CA VAL A 64 8.04 12.09 -1.04
C VAL A 64 7.34 13.19 -1.83
N CYS A 65 6.38 13.91 -1.21
CA CYS A 65 5.63 14.96 -1.89
C CYS A 65 6.53 16.10 -2.41
N PRO A 66 7.36 16.77 -1.58
CA PRO A 66 8.19 17.87 -2.06
C PRO A 66 9.23 17.42 -3.09
N LEU A 67 9.83 16.23 -2.94
CA LEU A 67 10.82 15.71 -3.88
C LEU A 67 10.20 15.33 -5.24
N GLU A 68 8.96 14.82 -5.28
CA GLU A 68 8.26 14.58 -6.52
C GLU A 68 7.80 15.89 -7.18
N ALA A 69 7.41 16.92 -6.39
CA ALA A 69 7.02 18.22 -6.90
C ALA A 69 8.16 18.90 -7.68
N ILE A 70 9.37 18.94 -7.11
CA ILE A 70 10.52 19.56 -7.79
C ILE A 70 10.98 18.78 -9.03
N GLN A 71 10.78 17.44 -9.07
CA GLN A 71 11.08 16.65 -10.26
C GLN A 71 10.28 17.08 -11.50
N ILE A 72 9.07 17.60 -11.29
CA ILE A 72 8.13 17.98 -12.35
C ILE A 72 7.95 19.50 -12.43
N ASN A 73 8.97 20.25 -12.08
CA ASN A 73 9.06 21.71 -12.17
C ASN A 73 7.96 22.45 -11.38
N ARG A 74 7.66 21.99 -10.16
CA ARG A 74 6.87 22.73 -9.16
C ARG A 74 7.81 23.25 -8.08
N LYS A 75 7.40 24.30 -7.38
CA LYS A 75 8.02 24.72 -6.13
C LYS A 75 7.39 23.96 -4.97
N ALA A 76 8.15 23.66 -3.92
CA ALA A 76 7.66 22.87 -2.79
C ALA A 76 7.99 23.49 -1.45
N VAL A 77 7.02 23.47 -0.54
CA VAL A 77 7.18 23.78 0.89
C VAL A 77 6.94 22.49 1.67
N ALA A 78 7.97 22.05 2.38
CA ALA A 78 7.93 20.87 3.23
C ALA A 78 7.99 21.30 4.70
N VAL A 79 7.00 20.92 5.48
CA VAL A 79 6.91 21.23 6.91
C VAL A 79 6.83 19.95 7.71
N ASP A 80 7.67 19.82 8.72
CA ASP A 80 7.61 18.73 9.69
C ASP A 80 8.32 19.15 10.98
N LEU A 81 7.89 18.64 12.12
CA LEU A 81 8.55 18.85 13.40
C LEU A 81 9.72 17.87 13.64
N ASN A 82 9.70 16.73 12.94
CA ASN A 82 10.69 15.67 13.13
C ASN A 82 12.04 16.06 12.49
N PRO A 83 13.11 16.26 13.27
CA PRO A 83 14.40 16.65 12.72
C PRO A 83 14.99 15.60 11.78
N ILE A 84 14.63 14.33 11.93
CA ILE A 84 15.09 13.24 11.06
C ILE A 84 14.45 13.33 9.69
N SER A 85 13.16 13.74 9.61
CA SER A 85 12.48 14.03 8.35
C SER A 85 13.18 15.14 7.59
N MET A 86 13.53 16.24 8.28
CA MET A 86 14.25 17.37 7.68
C MET A 86 15.61 16.95 7.14
N PHE A 87 16.43 16.30 7.97
CA PHE A 87 17.74 15.79 7.58
C PHE A 87 17.68 14.83 6.40
N MET A 88 16.73 13.91 6.41
CA MET A 88 16.55 12.95 5.31
C MET A 88 16.18 13.65 4.00
N MET A 89 15.23 14.59 4.02
CA MET A 89 14.86 15.36 2.83
C MET A 89 16.02 16.16 2.27
N GLU A 90 16.75 16.84 3.15
CA GLU A 90 17.95 17.61 2.79
C GLU A 90 19.00 16.72 2.11
N MET A 91 19.31 15.54 2.70
CA MET A 91 20.26 14.60 2.10
C MET A 91 19.79 14.05 0.75
N LEU A 92 18.50 13.79 0.59
CA LEU A 92 17.97 13.31 -0.69
C LEU A 92 17.97 14.42 -1.75
N ALA A 93 17.64 15.66 -1.38
CA ALA A 93 17.57 16.80 -2.29
C ALA A 93 18.97 17.36 -2.67
N THR A 94 19.92 17.39 -1.72
CA THR A 94 21.26 17.95 -1.94
C THR A 94 22.06 17.13 -2.95
N PRO A 95 22.57 17.70 -4.06
CA PRO A 95 23.41 16.96 -5.00
C PRO A 95 24.74 16.54 -4.36
N LEU A 96 25.22 15.33 -4.66
CA LEU A 96 26.45 14.76 -4.16
C LEU A 96 27.47 14.54 -5.30
N ASN A 97 28.69 14.99 -5.10
CA ASN A 97 29.80 14.56 -5.96
C ASN A 97 30.18 13.11 -5.65
N ILE A 98 29.67 12.20 -6.46
CA ILE A 98 29.83 10.74 -6.26
C ILE A 98 31.30 10.32 -6.32
N THR A 99 32.13 10.96 -7.16
CA THR A 99 33.55 10.61 -7.30
C THR A 99 34.30 10.94 -6.01
N LYS A 100 34.13 12.15 -5.49
CA LYS A 100 34.75 12.55 -4.20
C LYS A 100 34.26 11.67 -3.05
N PHE A 101 32.96 11.37 -3.01
CA PHE A 101 32.40 10.51 -1.98
C PHE A 101 32.99 9.09 -2.03
N LYS A 102 33.16 8.52 -3.22
CA LYS A 102 33.81 7.20 -3.40
C LYS A 102 35.29 7.22 -3.00
N GLN A 103 36.01 8.30 -3.28
CA GLN A 103 37.41 8.43 -2.87
C GLN A 103 37.54 8.44 -1.34
N GLU A 104 36.73 9.24 -0.65
CA GLU A 104 36.71 9.28 0.82
C GLU A 104 36.26 7.93 1.41
N TRP A 105 35.31 7.28 0.76
CA TRP A 105 34.85 5.95 1.17
C TRP A 105 35.98 4.90 1.18
N VAL A 106 36.84 4.90 0.18
CA VAL A 106 38.00 3.97 0.14
C VAL A 106 38.88 4.13 1.37
N ILE A 107 39.15 5.38 1.78
CA ILE A 107 39.96 5.71 2.96
C ILE A 107 39.28 5.17 4.23
N ILE A 108 38.01 5.54 4.44
CA ILE A 108 37.23 5.16 5.63
C ILE A 108 37.08 3.65 5.72
N LYS A 109 36.80 3.00 4.61
CA LYS A 109 36.66 1.52 4.54
C LYS A 109 37.95 0.82 4.94
N SER A 110 39.08 1.33 4.49
CA SER A 110 40.39 0.81 4.87
C SER A 110 40.64 0.96 6.41
N ASP A 111 40.30 2.10 6.99
CA ASP A 111 40.40 2.32 8.41
C ASP A 111 39.51 1.42 9.23
N PHE A 112 38.27 1.20 8.76
CA PHE A 112 37.32 0.27 9.41
C PHE A 112 37.84 -1.16 9.40
N LEU A 113 38.32 -1.65 8.25
CA LEU A 113 38.90 -2.98 8.15
C LEU A 113 40.13 -3.20 9.01
N LYS A 114 41.03 -2.17 9.10
CA LYS A 114 42.17 -2.23 10.00
C LYS A 114 41.74 -2.33 11.46
N PHE A 115 40.79 -1.47 11.87
CA PHE A 115 40.30 -1.45 13.24
C PHE A 115 39.58 -2.75 13.61
N GLU A 116 38.69 -3.25 12.74
CA GLU A 116 37.95 -4.52 12.92
C GLU A 116 38.96 -5.66 13.15
N LYS A 117 40.02 -5.72 12.35
CA LYS A 117 41.05 -6.74 12.44
C LYS A 117 41.91 -6.58 13.72
N GLN A 118 42.36 -5.38 14.06
CA GLN A 118 43.17 -5.13 15.24
C GLN A 118 42.43 -5.45 16.54
N MET A 119 41.16 -5.11 16.61
CA MET A 119 40.35 -5.34 17.81
C MET A 119 39.76 -6.76 17.86
N GLY A 120 39.72 -7.49 16.75
CA GLY A 120 39.14 -8.84 16.65
C GLY A 120 37.64 -8.88 16.90
N LEU A 121 36.94 -7.74 16.70
CA LEU A 121 35.54 -7.61 17.14
C LEU A 121 34.59 -8.58 16.44
N PHE A 122 34.76 -8.77 15.14
CA PHE A 122 33.87 -9.61 14.31
C PHE A 122 34.66 -10.63 13.48
N LEU A 123 35.58 -11.31 14.15
CA LEU A 123 36.40 -12.39 13.57
C LEU A 123 36.10 -13.71 14.27
N THR A 124 36.19 -14.79 13.51
CA THR A 124 36.09 -16.17 13.98
C THR A 124 37.07 -17.04 13.20
N THR A 125 37.34 -18.26 13.67
CA THR A 125 38.13 -19.24 12.95
C THR A 125 37.23 -20.11 12.08
N CYS A 126 37.54 -20.19 10.79
CA CYS A 126 36.83 -21.09 9.88
C CYS A 126 37.11 -22.55 10.23
N PRO A 127 36.11 -23.40 10.46
CA PRO A 127 36.31 -24.78 10.81
C PRO A 127 37.00 -25.64 9.72
N GLU A 128 36.84 -25.25 8.46
CA GLU A 128 37.40 -25.95 7.31
C GLU A 128 38.89 -25.64 7.07
N CYS A 129 39.16 -24.36 6.77
CA CYS A 129 40.53 -23.95 6.40
C CYS A 129 41.38 -23.44 7.56
N LYS A 130 40.84 -23.37 8.78
CA LYS A 130 41.48 -22.85 10.00
C LYS A 130 41.96 -21.41 9.92
N LYS A 131 41.62 -20.67 8.87
CA LYS A 131 41.96 -19.23 8.71
C LYS A 131 40.91 -18.34 9.39
N SER A 132 41.32 -17.11 9.69
CA SER A 132 40.42 -16.08 10.19
C SER A 132 39.32 -15.78 9.15
N ALA A 133 38.08 -15.73 9.60
CA ALA A 133 36.90 -15.46 8.82
C ALA A 133 36.08 -14.33 9.44
N ARG A 134 35.38 -13.56 8.61
CA ARG A 134 34.62 -12.38 9.05
C ARG A 134 33.23 -12.78 9.47
N ILE A 135 32.81 -12.44 10.69
CA ILE A 135 31.47 -12.69 11.20
C ILE A 135 30.45 -11.75 10.49
N ILE A 136 29.38 -12.35 9.99
CA ILE A 136 28.22 -11.61 9.44
C ILE A 136 27.27 -11.24 10.56
N ASN A 137 26.88 -12.23 11.37
CA ASN A 137 26.04 -12.04 12.55
C ASN A 137 26.24 -13.18 13.56
N VAL A 138 25.83 -12.90 14.79
CA VAL A 138 25.74 -13.88 15.87
C VAL A 138 24.28 -14.03 16.26
N HIS A 139 23.81 -15.27 16.40
CA HIS A 139 22.47 -15.60 16.85
C HIS A 139 22.45 -15.76 18.36
N TYR A 140 21.48 -15.12 18.99
CA TYR A 140 21.20 -15.21 20.42
C TYR A 140 19.85 -15.87 20.69
N ASP A 141 19.76 -16.67 21.76
CA ASP A 141 18.52 -17.13 22.41
C ASP A 141 18.72 -16.99 23.94
N GLY A 142 18.74 -15.76 24.40
CA GLY A 142 19.29 -15.38 25.71
C GLY A 142 20.82 -15.25 25.65
N GLU A 143 21.50 -16.36 25.35
CA GLU A 143 22.95 -16.42 25.16
C GLU A 143 23.32 -16.63 23.67
N PRO A 144 24.54 -16.24 23.26
CA PRO A 144 25.02 -16.46 21.90
C PRO A 144 25.23 -17.97 21.66
N PHE A 145 24.75 -18.51 20.52
CA PHE A 145 24.84 -19.94 20.24
C PHE A 145 25.33 -20.30 18.83
N LYS A 146 25.17 -19.40 17.85
CA LYS A 146 25.50 -19.68 16.44
C LYS A 146 26.08 -18.46 15.76
N ILE A 147 27.11 -18.65 14.96
CA ILE A 147 27.74 -17.63 14.12
C ILE A 147 27.47 -17.91 12.65
N ARG A 148 27.12 -16.86 11.90
CA ARG A 148 27.23 -16.82 10.45
C ARG A 148 28.46 -16.03 10.05
N TYR A 149 29.23 -16.55 9.10
CA TYR A 149 30.50 -15.96 8.69
C TYR A 149 30.76 -16.11 7.19
N ASP A 150 31.62 -15.26 6.65
CA ASP A 150 32.19 -15.39 5.30
C ASP A 150 33.65 -15.83 5.37
N CYS A 151 34.01 -16.84 4.56
CA CYS A 151 35.38 -17.29 4.37
C CYS A 151 35.66 -17.54 2.89
N SER A 152 36.86 -17.20 2.44
CA SER A 152 37.30 -17.36 1.04
C SER A 152 37.41 -18.81 0.57
N CYS A 153 37.46 -19.79 1.50
CA CYS A 153 37.56 -21.20 1.18
C CYS A 153 36.22 -21.90 0.86
N GLN A 154 35.09 -21.20 1.11
CA GLN A 154 33.76 -21.79 0.99
C GLN A 154 32.80 -20.84 0.28
N LYS A 155 31.63 -21.36 -0.15
CA LYS A 155 30.53 -20.54 -0.64
C LYS A 155 30.04 -19.60 0.46
N LYS A 156 29.48 -18.43 0.09
CA LYS A 156 28.91 -17.43 1.00
C LYS A 156 27.87 -18.03 1.95
N ASN A 157 27.72 -17.41 3.13
CA ASN A 157 26.72 -17.71 4.16
C ASN A 157 26.94 -19.01 4.97
N ASN A 158 28.18 -19.26 5.34
CA ASN A 158 28.51 -20.38 6.21
C ASN A 158 28.07 -20.12 7.65
N SER A 159 27.86 -21.19 8.42
CA SER A 159 27.51 -21.08 9.84
C SER A 159 28.19 -22.17 10.66
N LYS A 160 28.49 -21.87 11.92
CA LYS A 160 28.99 -22.81 12.93
C LYS A 160 28.35 -22.52 14.29
N GLN A 161 28.38 -23.50 15.19
CA GLN A 161 28.17 -23.27 16.62
C GLN A 161 29.34 -22.46 17.18
N LEU A 162 29.11 -21.69 18.23
CA LEU A 162 30.19 -20.98 18.90
C LEU A 162 31.16 -22.01 19.58
N ASP A 163 32.43 -21.74 19.45
CA ASP A 163 33.47 -22.43 20.23
C ASP A 163 34.00 -21.55 21.37
N ASN A 164 34.89 -22.10 22.19
CA ASN A 164 35.44 -21.41 23.35
C ASN A 164 36.26 -20.15 22.97
N GLU A 165 36.86 -20.11 21.78
CA GLU A 165 37.59 -18.94 21.30
C GLU A 165 36.62 -17.82 20.93
N ASP A 166 35.53 -18.12 20.25
CA ASP A 166 34.48 -17.16 19.93
C ASP A 166 33.90 -16.52 21.21
N LEU A 167 33.61 -17.37 22.23
CA LEU A 167 33.11 -16.88 23.52
C LEU A 167 34.08 -15.95 24.22
N LYS A 168 35.39 -16.29 24.24
CA LYS A 168 36.46 -15.43 24.81
C LYS A 168 36.52 -14.09 24.08
N LEU A 169 36.40 -14.07 22.75
CA LEU A 169 36.40 -12.81 21.98
C LEU A 169 35.20 -11.92 22.31
N ILE A 170 34.00 -12.53 22.44
CA ILE A 170 32.78 -11.82 22.86
C ILE A 170 32.97 -11.25 24.26
N GLU A 171 33.48 -12.05 25.21
CA GLU A 171 33.72 -11.63 26.59
C GLU A 171 34.75 -10.50 26.66
N LYS A 172 35.87 -10.62 25.92
CA LYS A 172 36.88 -9.57 25.80
C LYS A 172 36.26 -8.25 25.30
N ALA A 173 35.44 -8.32 24.24
CA ALA A 173 34.76 -7.12 23.73
C ALA A 173 33.81 -6.51 24.77
N ASN A 174 33.13 -7.33 25.57
CA ASN A 174 32.23 -6.90 26.64
C ASN A 174 33.01 -6.22 27.81
N LYS A 175 34.25 -6.61 28.08
CA LYS A 175 35.10 -6.03 29.14
C LYS A 175 35.88 -4.80 28.65
N THR A 176 36.03 -4.59 27.34
CA THR A 176 36.80 -3.50 26.78
C THR A 176 36.11 -2.16 27.03
N LYS A 177 36.89 -1.18 27.52
CA LYS A 177 36.41 0.21 27.68
C LYS A 177 36.29 0.88 26.32
N ILE A 178 35.13 1.50 26.06
CA ILE A 178 34.90 2.29 24.85
C ILE A 178 35.49 3.69 25.05
N ASN A 179 36.54 4.03 24.29
CA ASN A 179 37.25 5.32 24.39
C ASN A 179 36.74 6.38 23.39
N TYR A 180 35.74 6.01 22.58
CA TYR A 180 35.07 6.89 21.62
C TYR A 180 33.75 7.39 22.18
N TRP A 181 33.30 8.53 21.68
CA TRP A 181 32.03 9.09 22.08
C TRP A 181 30.85 8.22 21.57
N TYR A 182 29.82 8.06 22.37
CA TYR A 182 28.51 7.57 22.04
C TYR A 182 27.48 8.28 22.91
N SER A 183 26.19 8.34 22.45
CA SER A 183 25.14 9.01 23.21
C SER A 183 24.90 8.32 24.55
N LYS A 184 24.76 9.15 25.59
CA LYS A 184 24.35 8.75 26.94
C LYS A 184 22.95 9.25 27.28
N ASP A 185 22.17 9.58 26.29
CA ASP A 185 20.79 10.03 26.47
C ASP A 185 19.95 8.91 27.04
N LYS A 186 19.10 9.24 28.02
CA LYS A 186 18.07 8.32 28.53
C LYS A 186 16.92 8.21 27.56
N PHE A 187 16.19 7.09 27.64
CA PHE A 187 14.93 6.99 26.95
C PHE A 187 13.95 8.06 27.47
N PRO A 188 13.18 8.69 26.56
CA PRO A 188 12.11 9.60 26.99
C PRO A 188 11.02 8.87 27.78
N ASP A 189 10.24 9.62 28.53
CA ASP A 189 9.15 9.05 29.32
C ASP A 189 7.88 8.94 28.48
N THR A 190 7.92 8.04 27.49
CA THR A 190 6.80 7.68 26.64
C THR A 190 6.58 6.16 26.69
N ASP A 191 5.35 5.72 26.45
CA ASP A 191 4.98 4.30 26.47
C ASP A 191 5.65 3.46 25.36
N ALA A 192 6.19 4.11 24.32
CA ALA A 192 6.96 3.44 23.27
C ALA A 192 8.22 2.76 23.81
N PHE A 193 8.80 3.28 24.90
CA PHE A 193 10.02 2.79 25.52
C PHE A 193 9.80 1.87 26.73
N ASP A 194 8.56 1.64 27.17
CA ASP A 194 8.29 0.76 28.34
C ASP A 194 8.92 -0.63 28.15
N GLY A 195 8.78 -1.21 26.95
CA GLY A 195 9.39 -2.49 26.60
C GLY A 195 10.91 -2.46 26.58
N ALA A 196 11.52 -1.36 26.14
CA ALA A 196 12.96 -1.16 26.13
C ALA A 196 13.51 -1.00 27.56
N LYS A 197 12.89 -0.14 28.38
CA LYS A 197 13.26 0.05 29.78
C LYS A 197 13.24 -1.26 30.55
N LYS A 198 12.22 -2.11 30.34
CA LYS A 198 12.09 -3.42 30.99
C LYS A 198 13.15 -4.44 30.55
N ASN A 199 13.52 -4.46 29.28
CA ASN A 199 14.28 -5.57 28.68
C ASN A 199 15.71 -5.23 28.27
N ALA A 200 16.07 -3.95 28.16
CA ALA A 200 17.41 -3.53 27.69
C ALA A 200 18.14 -2.65 28.71
N GLY A 201 17.48 -1.68 29.33
CA GLY A 201 18.04 -0.68 30.22
C GLY A 201 17.37 0.68 30.03
N ASP A 202 17.93 1.74 30.63
CA ASP A 202 17.32 3.06 30.64
C ASP A 202 17.86 4.03 29.55
N TYR A 203 18.89 3.63 28.86
CA TYR A 203 19.63 4.49 27.94
C TYR A 203 19.58 3.99 26.50
N PHE A 204 19.70 4.88 25.55
CA PHE A 204 19.77 4.50 24.13
C PHE A 204 20.91 3.55 23.82
N TYR A 205 22.08 3.68 24.48
CA TYR A 205 23.20 2.76 24.28
C TYR A 205 22.87 1.31 24.68
N ASP A 206 21.86 1.06 25.52
CA ASP A 206 21.42 -0.28 25.92
C ASP A 206 20.73 -1.04 24.78
N LEU A 207 20.37 -0.35 23.69
CA LEU A 207 19.80 -0.97 22.49
C LEU A 207 20.80 -1.88 21.76
N TRP A 208 22.11 -1.64 21.91
CA TRP A 208 23.16 -2.39 21.25
C TRP A 208 23.86 -3.34 22.22
N THR A 209 24.48 -4.39 21.68
CA THR A 209 25.50 -5.14 22.42
C THR A 209 26.70 -4.20 22.63
N LYS A 210 27.50 -4.46 23.66
CA LYS A 210 28.68 -3.63 23.92
C LYS A 210 29.68 -3.68 22.75
N ARG A 211 29.78 -4.82 22.08
CA ARG A 211 30.61 -5.01 20.89
C ARG A 211 30.13 -4.13 19.74
N ASN A 212 28.81 -4.14 19.44
CA ASN A 212 28.23 -3.29 18.42
C ASN A 212 28.38 -1.81 18.78
N LEU A 213 28.11 -1.44 20.03
CA LEU A 213 28.28 -0.05 20.49
C LEU A 213 29.70 0.44 20.32
N TYR A 214 30.71 -0.41 20.59
CA TYR A 214 32.12 -0.06 20.40
C TYR A 214 32.43 0.21 18.92
N ALA A 215 32.02 -0.67 18.04
CA ALA A 215 32.17 -0.49 16.59
C ALA A 215 31.49 0.79 16.11
N LEU A 216 30.24 1.03 16.50
CA LEU A 216 29.49 2.23 16.15
C LEU A 216 30.15 3.52 16.66
N ALA A 217 30.62 3.53 17.89
CA ALA A 217 31.32 4.69 18.47
C ALA A 217 32.60 5.03 17.70
N TYR A 218 33.40 4.02 17.33
CA TYR A 218 34.58 4.20 16.49
C TYR A 218 34.23 4.73 15.10
N MET A 219 33.22 4.12 14.44
CA MET A 219 32.78 4.55 13.11
C MET A 219 32.31 6.00 13.12
N TYR A 220 31.54 6.39 14.13
CA TYR A 220 31.05 7.75 14.28
C TYR A 220 32.20 8.76 14.51
N ASP A 221 33.19 8.40 15.31
CA ASP A 221 34.42 9.22 15.51
C ASP A 221 35.16 9.42 14.18
N ARG A 222 35.34 8.39 13.38
CA ARG A 222 35.99 8.47 12.06
C ARG A 222 35.21 9.32 11.07
N ILE A 223 33.90 9.19 11.03
CA ILE A 223 33.03 10.02 10.18
C ILE A 223 33.14 11.48 10.56
N ASN A 224 33.17 11.80 11.85
CA ASN A 224 33.33 13.20 12.32
C ASN A 224 34.66 13.85 11.98
N LYS A 225 35.70 13.06 11.72
CA LYS A 225 37.02 13.54 11.29
C LYS A 225 37.14 13.88 9.80
N ILE A 226 36.08 13.62 9.00
CA ILE A 226 36.05 14.02 7.60
C ILE A 226 36.02 15.56 7.52
N GLU A 227 36.90 16.13 6.71
CA GLU A 227 37.04 17.59 6.58
C GLU A 227 35.91 18.20 5.76
N ASP A 228 35.56 17.59 4.61
CA ASP A 228 34.46 18.04 3.75
C ASP A 228 33.14 17.87 4.48
N LYS A 229 32.54 18.98 4.90
CA LYS A 229 31.27 19.01 5.66
C LYS A 229 30.15 18.30 4.94
N LYS A 230 30.04 18.49 3.61
CA LYS A 230 28.98 17.90 2.82
C LYS A 230 29.13 16.39 2.72
N ILE A 231 30.33 15.89 2.42
CA ILE A 231 30.64 14.46 2.40
C ILE A 231 30.42 13.83 3.78
N LYS A 232 30.82 14.50 4.85
CA LYS A 232 30.58 14.10 6.25
C LYS A 232 29.10 13.83 6.51
N GLU A 233 28.21 14.77 6.13
CA GLU A 233 26.77 14.60 6.35
C GLU A 233 26.19 13.40 5.57
N PHE A 234 26.66 13.12 4.35
CA PHE A 234 26.27 11.91 3.63
C PHE A 234 26.76 10.60 4.28
N PHE A 235 27.94 10.61 4.91
CA PHE A 235 28.36 9.46 5.70
C PHE A 235 27.56 9.32 6.99
N LYS A 236 27.17 10.42 7.65
CA LYS A 236 26.22 10.38 8.76
C LYS A 236 24.86 9.83 8.31
N PHE A 237 24.37 10.21 7.13
CA PHE A 237 23.14 9.67 6.56
C PHE A 237 23.25 8.15 6.32
N ALA A 238 24.35 7.65 5.76
CA ALA A 238 24.62 6.22 5.65
C ALA A 238 24.67 5.54 7.03
N PHE A 239 25.31 6.17 8.02
CA PHE A 239 25.44 5.65 9.37
C PHE A 239 24.07 5.48 10.06
N ILE A 240 23.22 6.51 10.06
CA ILE A 240 21.92 6.41 10.69
C ILE A 240 21.01 5.43 9.95
N SER A 241 21.15 5.27 8.64
CA SER A 241 20.31 4.35 7.85
C SER A 241 20.45 2.88 8.28
N MET A 242 21.57 2.48 8.89
CA MET A 242 21.83 1.11 9.32
C MET A 242 21.75 0.92 10.85
N LEU A 243 21.68 1.97 11.67
CA LEU A 243 21.73 1.87 13.14
C LEU A 243 20.70 0.89 13.72
N HIS A 244 19.48 0.93 13.22
CA HIS A 244 18.40 0.06 13.67
C HIS A 244 18.68 -1.42 13.41
N LEU A 245 19.48 -1.75 12.37
CA LEU A 245 19.88 -3.10 12.04
C LEU A 245 20.97 -3.66 12.96
N CYS A 246 21.66 -2.78 13.69
CA CYS A 246 22.70 -3.15 14.66
C CYS A 246 22.14 -3.41 16.06
N THR A 247 20.84 -3.16 16.30
CA THR A 247 20.23 -3.28 17.62
C THR A 247 19.88 -4.70 17.99
N LYS A 248 19.67 -4.97 19.29
CA LYS A 248 19.10 -6.23 19.82
C LYS A 248 17.63 -6.44 19.45
N MET A 249 16.99 -5.46 18.77
CA MET A 249 15.61 -5.57 18.29
C MET A 249 15.47 -6.40 16.99
N VAL A 250 16.57 -6.75 16.35
CA VAL A 250 16.55 -7.54 15.10
C VAL A 250 16.24 -9.00 15.42
N SER A 251 15.03 -9.44 15.08
CA SER A 251 14.54 -10.80 15.38
C SER A 251 15.25 -11.88 14.56
N ALA A 252 15.73 -12.93 15.21
CA ALA A 252 16.13 -14.18 14.58
C ALA A 252 14.92 -15.14 14.51
N ARG A 253 14.71 -15.77 13.35
CA ARG A 253 13.61 -16.73 13.16
C ARG A 253 13.99 -18.10 13.77
N ARG A 254 12.95 -18.91 14.06
CA ARG A 254 13.16 -20.29 14.49
C ARG A 254 13.73 -21.11 13.33
N GLU A 255 14.61 -22.07 13.63
CA GLU A 255 15.30 -22.91 12.62
C GLU A 255 14.38 -23.63 11.64
N LYS A 256 13.18 -24.00 12.07
CA LYS A 256 12.15 -24.65 11.22
C LYS A 256 11.38 -23.68 10.33
N SER A 257 11.68 -22.37 10.36
CA SER A 257 11.00 -21.40 9.50
C SER A 257 11.55 -21.51 8.08
N GLN A 258 10.68 -21.73 7.10
CA GLN A 258 11.04 -21.72 5.67
C GLN A 258 11.45 -20.32 5.15
N ARG A 259 11.29 -19.27 5.97
CA ARG A 259 11.62 -17.90 5.60
C ARG A 259 12.99 -17.51 6.17
N PRO A 260 13.85 -16.81 5.41
CA PRO A 260 15.16 -16.37 5.92
C PRO A 260 14.99 -15.40 7.11
N ASP A 261 16.02 -15.30 7.96
CA ASP A 261 16.05 -14.34 9.06
C ASP A 261 15.74 -12.92 8.58
N SER A 262 14.93 -12.20 9.34
CA SER A 262 14.61 -10.82 9.03
C SER A 262 15.69 -9.92 9.62
N GLY A 263 16.60 -9.41 8.80
CA GLY A 263 17.55 -8.38 9.20
C GLY A 263 16.93 -6.99 9.39
N SER A 264 15.63 -6.90 9.62
CA SER A 264 14.89 -5.64 9.62
C SER A 264 14.24 -5.36 10.98
N TRP A 265 14.13 -4.11 11.35
CA TRP A 265 13.24 -3.63 12.42
C TRP A 265 11.79 -3.78 11.92
N GLY A 266 11.19 -4.93 12.24
CA GLY A 266 9.95 -5.40 11.59
C GLY A 266 8.65 -4.76 12.10
N ARG A 267 8.68 -4.04 13.24
CA ARG A 267 7.50 -3.37 13.83
C ARG A 267 7.85 -1.92 14.21
N PRO A 268 6.90 -0.99 14.12
CA PRO A 268 7.12 0.40 14.56
C PRO A 268 7.07 0.50 16.11
N ALA A 269 7.94 -0.22 16.80
CA ALA A 269 8.01 -0.28 18.26
C ALA A 269 9.38 -0.78 18.74
N TYR A 270 9.77 -0.42 19.95
CA TYR A 270 10.99 -0.90 20.62
C TYR A 270 10.75 -2.25 21.29
N LEU A 271 10.76 -3.32 20.50
CA LEU A 271 10.52 -4.68 20.94
C LEU A 271 11.81 -5.50 20.94
N PHE A 272 12.05 -6.20 22.04
CA PHE A 272 13.24 -7.04 22.26
C PHE A 272 12.84 -8.52 22.20
N PRO A 273 13.06 -9.19 21.07
CA PRO A 273 12.82 -10.63 20.98
C PRO A 273 13.90 -11.39 21.75
N LYS A 274 13.50 -12.45 22.46
CA LYS A 274 14.44 -13.35 23.12
C LYS A 274 15.47 -13.89 22.13
N ARG A 275 15.02 -14.23 20.92
CA ARG A 275 15.89 -14.60 19.79
C ARG A 275 16.18 -13.39 18.92
N HIS A 276 17.41 -12.94 18.93
CA HIS A 276 17.84 -11.80 18.12
C HIS A 276 19.17 -12.06 17.40
N LEU A 277 19.45 -11.17 16.43
CA LEU A 277 20.69 -11.17 15.66
C LEU A 277 21.55 -10.00 16.10
N GLU A 278 22.79 -10.27 16.50
CA GLU A 278 23.83 -9.26 16.57
C GLU A 278 24.52 -9.20 15.22
N GLN A 279 24.17 -8.21 14.42
CA GLN A 279 24.75 -8.02 13.09
C GLN A 279 26.05 -7.22 13.15
N ASN A 280 27.01 -7.52 12.26
CA ASN A 280 28.28 -6.81 12.16
C ASN A 280 28.06 -5.38 11.62
N PRO A 281 28.30 -4.29 12.42
CA PRO A 281 28.08 -2.94 12.00
C PRO A 281 28.95 -2.51 10.81
N PHE A 282 30.17 -2.99 10.70
CA PHE A 282 31.07 -2.66 9.58
C PHE A 282 30.50 -3.17 8.25
N LEU A 283 30.02 -4.44 8.21
CA LEU A 283 29.36 -4.98 7.02
C LEU A 283 28.06 -4.26 6.68
N LEU A 284 27.29 -3.87 7.69
CA LEU A 284 26.06 -3.12 7.47
C LEU A 284 26.35 -1.72 6.90
N PHE A 285 27.41 -1.07 7.37
CA PHE A 285 27.81 0.24 6.85
C PHE A 285 28.33 0.14 5.41
N GLU A 286 29.13 -0.88 5.09
CA GLU A 286 29.55 -1.14 3.71
C GLU A 286 28.32 -1.27 2.80
N ARG A 287 27.30 -2.02 3.24
CA ARG A 287 26.03 -2.16 2.50
C ARG A 287 25.27 -0.83 2.41
N ALA A 288 25.19 -0.06 3.50
CA ALA A 288 24.54 1.24 3.52
C ALA A 288 25.18 2.23 2.54
N VAL A 289 26.48 2.07 2.24
CA VAL A 289 27.20 2.91 1.28
C VAL A 289 27.12 2.34 -0.15
N GLU A 290 27.47 1.06 -0.36
CA GLU A 290 27.79 0.47 -1.67
C GLU A 290 26.67 -0.35 -2.32
N ASP A 291 25.76 -0.93 -1.53
CA ASP A 291 24.76 -1.88 -2.03
C ASP A 291 23.77 -1.23 -3.01
N LYS A 292 22.99 -2.06 -3.68
CA LYS A 292 21.92 -1.62 -4.63
C LYS A 292 20.96 -0.60 -4.02
N GLN A 293 20.76 -0.61 -2.70
CA GLN A 293 19.92 0.32 -1.96
C GLN A 293 20.75 1.27 -1.07
N GLY A 294 22.06 1.28 -1.23
CA GLY A 294 22.98 2.16 -0.49
C GLY A 294 22.99 3.59 -0.98
N VAL A 295 23.66 4.45 -0.22
CA VAL A 295 23.70 5.91 -0.45
C VAL A 295 24.26 6.25 -1.83
N ILE A 296 25.30 5.54 -2.31
CA ILE A 296 25.85 5.80 -3.66
C ILE A 296 24.76 5.64 -4.73
N LYS A 297 24.03 4.52 -4.74
CA LYS A 297 22.96 4.28 -5.72
C LYS A 297 21.77 5.21 -5.56
N ALA A 298 21.41 5.53 -4.34
CA ALA A 298 20.37 6.52 -4.05
C ALA A 298 20.74 7.90 -4.59
N LYS A 299 22.00 8.32 -4.40
CA LYS A 299 22.49 9.62 -4.88
C LYS A 299 22.74 9.67 -6.37
N GLU A 300 23.24 8.61 -7.01
CA GLU A 300 23.28 8.49 -8.46
C GLU A 300 21.87 8.66 -9.06
N ASN A 301 20.85 8.05 -8.44
CA ASN A 301 19.47 8.17 -8.88
C ASN A 301 18.88 9.57 -8.59
N SER A 302 19.07 10.13 -7.39
CA SER A 302 18.55 11.46 -7.05
C SER A 302 19.25 12.57 -7.85
N ASN A 303 20.57 12.50 -8.06
CA ASN A 303 21.29 13.45 -8.90
C ASN A 303 20.75 13.45 -10.35
N LYS A 304 20.32 12.29 -10.87
CA LYS A 304 19.70 12.17 -12.20
C LYS A 304 18.30 12.78 -12.24
N LEU A 305 17.51 12.55 -11.20
CA LEU A 305 16.08 12.93 -11.16
C LEU A 305 15.87 14.40 -10.76
N ILE A 306 16.58 14.83 -9.71
CA ILE A 306 16.46 16.16 -9.14
C ILE A 306 17.72 16.99 -9.46
N GLY A 307 18.89 16.37 -9.33
CA GLY A 307 20.21 16.88 -9.71
C GLY A 307 20.48 18.31 -9.26
N ASN A 308 21.07 19.09 -10.14
CA ASN A 308 21.34 20.51 -9.93
C ASN A 308 20.09 21.40 -10.04
N ARG A 309 18.91 20.81 -10.16
CA ARG A 309 17.63 21.57 -10.19
C ARG A 309 17.15 21.99 -8.79
N THR A 310 17.66 21.35 -7.74
CA THR A 310 17.25 21.70 -6.39
C THR A 310 17.98 22.95 -5.92
N GLU A 311 17.21 24.00 -5.70
CA GLU A 311 17.65 25.26 -5.13
C GLU A 311 16.87 25.51 -3.85
N PHE A 312 17.60 25.45 -2.71
CA PHE A 312 16.99 25.64 -1.40
C PHE A 312 16.66 27.12 -1.14
N ALA A 313 15.43 27.37 -0.68
CA ALA A 313 14.99 28.65 -0.17
C ALA A 313 15.23 28.74 1.35
N LYS A 314 15.52 29.93 1.84
CA LYS A 314 15.71 30.21 3.27
C LYS A 314 14.38 30.51 3.97
N ASN A 315 13.45 31.12 3.28
CA ASN A 315 12.11 31.49 3.73
C ASN A 315 11.13 31.48 2.55
N PHE A 316 9.88 31.80 2.81
CA PHE A 316 8.84 31.77 1.79
C PHE A 316 9.03 32.82 0.70
N GLU A 317 9.47 34.02 1.05
CA GLU A 317 9.75 35.10 0.10
C GLU A 317 10.86 34.71 -0.87
N ASP A 318 11.92 34.08 -0.37
CA ASP A 318 13.04 33.56 -1.19
C ASP A 318 12.55 32.47 -2.16
N LEU A 319 11.62 31.60 -1.72
CA LEU A 319 11.00 30.59 -2.58
C LEU A 319 10.11 31.22 -3.67
N ARG A 320 9.31 32.24 -3.32
CA ARG A 320 8.35 32.88 -4.24
C ARG A 320 9.05 33.72 -5.28
N ASP A 321 9.98 34.58 -4.86
CA ASP A 321 10.51 35.71 -5.65
C ASP A 321 11.81 35.37 -6.39
N ASN A 322 12.51 34.30 -6.00
CA ASN A 322 13.77 33.86 -6.61
C ASN A 322 13.62 32.51 -7.34
N ASP A 323 14.68 32.09 -8.04
CA ASP A 323 14.74 30.79 -8.72
C ASP A 323 14.91 29.60 -7.76
N LYS A 324 14.41 29.75 -6.52
CA LYS A 324 14.39 28.71 -5.51
C LYS A 324 13.15 27.83 -5.69
N ASN A 325 13.29 26.53 -5.39
CA ASN A 325 12.19 25.61 -5.61
C ASN A 325 11.90 24.66 -4.42
N LEU A 326 12.71 24.68 -3.37
CA LEU A 326 12.50 23.82 -2.19
C LEU A 326 12.73 24.60 -0.89
N LEU A 327 11.67 24.75 -0.10
CA LEU A 327 11.71 25.26 1.26
C LEU A 327 11.44 24.13 2.25
N ILE A 328 12.42 23.84 3.13
CA ILE A 328 12.29 22.83 4.19
C ILE A 328 12.22 23.55 5.53
N MET A 329 11.17 23.35 6.31
CA MET A 329 10.94 24.05 7.58
C MET A 329 10.69 23.05 8.73
N LYS A 330 11.57 23.04 9.75
CA LYS A 330 11.30 22.38 11.04
C LYS A 330 10.35 23.25 11.87
N LYS A 331 9.05 23.15 11.58
CA LYS A 331 7.98 23.96 12.18
C LYS A 331 6.74 23.14 12.49
N ASN A 332 5.92 23.63 13.41
CA ASN A 332 4.64 23.01 13.74
C ASN A 332 3.57 23.42 12.72
N SER A 333 2.88 22.45 12.15
CA SER A 333 1.80 22.68 11.16
C SER A 333 0.59 23.43 11.72
N ILE A 334 0.47 23.52 13.05
CA ILE A 334 -0.58 24.32 13.69
C ILE A 334 -0.29 25.84 13.70
N GLU A 335 0.82 26.28 13.09
CA GLU A 335 1.30 27.66 13.08
C GLU A 335 1.76 28.14 11.68
N LEU A 336 1.30 27.50 10.60
CA LEU A 336 1.81 27.75 9.23
C LEU A 336 1.67 29.21 8.82
N SER A 337 0.57 29.88 9.17
CA SER A 337 0.33 31.29 8.81
C SER A 337 1.32 32.29 9.42
N LYS A 338 2.16 31.86 10.38
CA LYS A 338 3.28 32.68 10.88
C LYS A 338 4.45 32.75 9.89
N TYR A 339 4.58 31.79 8.98
CA TYR A 339 5.74 31.60 8.11
C TYR A 339 5.37 31.62 6.63
N ILE A 340 4.11 31.39 6.29
CA ILE A 340 3.57 31.27 4.94
C ILE A 340 2.41 32.26 4.82
N PRO A 341 2.44 33.19 3.86
CA PRO A 341 1.35 34.14 3.66
C PRO A 341 0.02 33.46 3.35
N ALA A 342 -1.08 34.11 3.72
CA ALA A 342 -2.40 33.63 3.39
C ALA A 342 -2.58 33.51 1.87
N GLU A 343 -3.33 32.50 1.43
CA GLU A 343 -3.68 32.25 0.02
C GLU A 343 -2.49 32.26 -0.95
N SER A 344 -1.37 31.68 -0.51
CA SER A 344 -0.13 31.60 -1.30
C SER A 344 0.16 30.21 -1.87
N MET A 345 -0.45 29.14 -1.33
CA MET A 345 -0.27 27.77 -1.80
C MET A 345 -1.26 27.43 -2.91
N ASP A 346 -0.79 26.72 -3.94
CA ASP A 346 -1.60 26.32 -5.09
C ASP A 346 -2.22 24.93 -4.93
N PHE A 347 -1.55 24.03 -4.25
CA PHE A 347 -2.02 22.67 -3.99
C PHE A 347 -1.44 22.14 -2.69
N VAL A 348 -2.20 21.32 -1.97
CA VAL A 348 -1.74 20.63 -0.77
C VAL A 348 -1.86 19.12 -0.97
N LEU A 349 -0.76 18.39 -0.75
CA LEU A 349 -0.76 16.93 -0.71
C LEU A 349 0.00 16.51 0.54
N THR A 350 -0.73 15.91 1.50
CA THR A 350 -0.17 15.69 2.82
C THR A 350 -0.69 14.40 3.49
N ASP A 351 0.12 13.86 4.40
CA ASP A 351 -0.11 12.60 5.09
C ASP A 351 -0.06 12.80 6.61
N PRO A 352 -1.16 13.21 7.26
CA PRO A 352 -1.18 13.50 8.69
C PRO A 352 -0.98 12.25 9.54
N PRO A 353 -0.58 12.38 10.81
CA PRO A 353 -0.40 11.25 11.72
C PRO A 353 -1.67 10.42 11.93
N TYR A 354 -1.55 9.08 11.97
CA TYR A 354 -2.67 8.11 12.06
C TYR A 354 -3.01 7.73 13.51
N GLY A 355 -3.28 8.69 14.36
CA GLY A 355 -3.52 8.42 15.78
C GLY A 355 -2.25 7.90 16.47
N GLY A 356 -2.36 6.80 17.20
CA GLY A 356 -1.24 6.16 17.90
C GLY A 356 -0.57 5.00 17.13
N LEU A 357 -0.92 4.77 15.85
CA LEU A 357 -0.43 3.62 15.07
C LEU A 357 1.07 3.64 14.84
N ILE A 358 1.63 4.82 14.59
CA ILE A 358 3.08 5.05 14.39
C ILE A 358 3.49 6.24 15.24
N LYS A 359 4.37 6.01 16.20
CA LYS A 359 4.95 7.05 17.07
C LYS A 359 6.25 7.56 16.45
N TYR A 360 6.09 8.50 15.52
CA TYR A 360 7.19 8.96 14.67
C TYR A 360 8.37 9.54 15.46
N PHE A 361 8.10 10.31 16.50
CA PHE A 361 9.15 10.94 17.30
C PHE A 361 9.92 9.93 18.12
N ASP A 362 9.20 9.01 18.78
CA ASP A 362 9.85 7.95 19.54
C ASP A 362 10.74 7.08 18.63
N LEU A 363 10.24 6.69 17.44
CA LEU A 363 11.02 5.89 16.51
C LEU A 363 12.22 6.64 15.93
N SER A 364 12.11 7.96 15.74
CA SER A 364 13.18 8.80 15.21
C SER A 364 14.27 9.07 16.23
N SER A 365 14.00 8.89 17.52
CA SER A 365 14.94 9.12 18.62
C SER A 365 16.21 8.31 18.51
N LEU A 366 16.11 7.05 18.01
CA LEU A 366 17.26 6.20 17.75
C LEU A 366 18.32 6.86 16.87
N TRP A 367 17.91 7.66 15.92
CA TRP A 367 18.79 8.36 14.99
C TRP A 367 19.19 9.74 15.51
N ALA A 368 18.26 10.45 16.12
CA ALA A 368 18.46 11.80 16.63
C ALA A 368 19.58 11.86 17.69
N VAL A 369 19.62 10.90 18.61
CA VAL A 369 20.65 10.86 19.69
C VAL A 369 22.10 10.75 19.16
N TRP A 370 22.29 10.17 17.98
CA TRP A 370 23.59 10.13 17.32
C TRP A 370 23.86 11.41 16.53
N LEU A 371 22.87 11.98 15.85
CA LEU A 371 23.05 13.21 15.07
C LEU A 371 23.27 14.45 15.96
N LYS A 372 22.73 14.46 17.18
CA LYS A 372 23.09 15.47 18.19
C LYS A 372 24.63 15.56 18.42
N GLY A 373 25.27 14.42 18.35
CA GLY A 373 26.71 14.34 18.52
C GLY A 373 27.19 14.72 19.93
N LYS A 374 28.50 14.83 20.06
CA LYS A 374 29.17 15.27 21.33
C LYS A 374 28.78 16.70 21.66
N GLU A 375 28.56 17.53 20.66
CA GLU A 375 28.25 18.95 20.74
C GLU A 375 26.81 19.24 21.16
N GLN A 376 25.97 18.21 21.29
CA GLN A 376 24.55 18.32 21.63
C GLN A 376 23.81 19.30 20.73
N ASN A 377 23.94 19.07 19.39
CA ASN A 377 23.28 19.90 18.39
C ASN A 377 21.76 19.91 18.56
N LYS A 378 21.21 21.06 18.94
CA LYS A 378 19.76 21.27 19.21
C LYS A 378 18.89 21.16 17.97
N ASP A 379 19.46 21.22 16.76
CA ASP A 379 18.68 21.00 15.53
C ASP A 379 18.04 19.60 15.49
N PHE A 380 18.63 18.64 16.21
CA PHE A 380 18.13 17.27 16.33
C PHE A 380 17.34 17.00 17.62
N ASP A 381 16.98 18.03 18.40
CA ASP A 381 16.06 17.89 19.50
C ASP A 381 14.65 17.54 19.01
N ILE A 382 14.08 16.48 19.60
CA ILE A 382 12.73 16.02 19.27
C ILE A 382 11.73 16.62 20.25
N PRO A 383 10.74 17.39 19.76
CA PRO A 383 9.73 18.01 20.62
C PRO A 383 8.59 17.04 20.92
N TYR A 384 8.81 16.02 21.76
CA TYR A 384 7.85 14.93 22.04
C TYR A 384 6.45 15.44 22.44
N ASN A 385 6.37 16.54 23.18
CA ASN A 385 5.10 17.10 23.66
C ASN A 385 4.26 17.77 22.57
N GLU A 386 4.84 18.00 21.38
CA GLU A 386 4.19 18.67 20.26
C GLU A 386 3.69 17.69 19.18
N GLU A 387 4.00 16.41 19.31
CA GLU A 387 3.56 15.40 18.34
C GLU A 387 2.02 15.24 18.36
N ILE A 388 1.40 15.27 17.20
CA ILE A 388 -0.03 14.96 17.05
C ILE A 388 -0.19 13.44 17.03
N THR A 389 -0.42 12.86 18.19
CA THR A 389 -0.53 11.40 18.35
C THR A 389 -1.47 11.05 19.51
N LEU A 390 -1.87 9.78 19.58
CA LEU A 390 -2.59 9.19 20.69
C LEU A 390 -1.63 8.33 21.52
N ASP A 391 -1.60 8.56 22.83
CA ASP A 391 -0.83 7.76 23.80
C ASP A 391 -1.47 7.86 25.20
N LYS A 392 -0.74 7.42 26.25
CA LYS A 392 -1.22 7.47 27.65
C LYS A 392 -1.55 8.88 28.16
N THR A 393 -0.95 9.92 27.58
CA THR A 393 -1.06 11.31 28.03
C THR A 393 -1.86 12.19 27.07
N ARG A 394 -2.07 11.74 25.83
CA ARG A 394 -2.73 12.48 24.75
C ARG A 394 -3.92 11.68 24.23
N ASP A 395 -5.12 12.11 24.62
CA ASP A 395 -6.40 11.51 24.30
C ASP A 395 -6.94 11.97 22.93
N PHE A 396 -8.11 11.50 22.55
CA PHE A 396 -8.80 11.92 21.33
C PHE A 396 -9.15 13.41 21.31
N THR A 397 -9.41 14.02 22.48
CA THR A 397 -9.67 15.46 22.56
C THR A 397 -8.46 16.28 22.16
N TYR A 398 -7.28 15.86 22.61
CA TYR A 398 -6.02 16.47 22.19
C TYR A 398 -5.81 16.27 20.69
N TYR A 399 -5.94 15.04 20.19
CA TYR A 399 -5.71 14.67 18.79
C TYR A 399 -6.61 15.46 17.84
N ASP A 400 -7.93 15.47 18.07
CA ASP A 400 -8.91 16.22 17.28
C ASP A 400 -8.63 17.72 17.27
N ARG A 401 -8.32 18.29 18.44
CA ARG A 401 -8.00 19.72 18.56
C ARG A 401 -6.75 20.12 17.78
N MET A 402 -5.71 19.29 17.81
CA MET A 402 -4.45 19.59 17.13
C MET A 402 -4.58 19.41 15.62
N LEU A 403 -5.28 18.38 15.16
CA LEU A 403 -5.61 18.21 13.74
C LEU A 403 -6.46 19.38 13.21
N TYR A 404 -7.50 19.77 13.96
CA TYR A 404 -8.33 20.93 13.59
C TYR A 404 -7.50 22.20 13.42
N LYS A 405 -6.59 22.49 14.36
CA LYS A 405 -5.67 23.63 14.25
C LYS A 405 -4.80 23.54 13.00
N ALA A 406 -4.19 22.38 12.75
CA ALA A 406 -3.34 22.17 11.58
C ALA A 406 -4.11 22.37 10.26
N PHE A 407 -5.30 21.78 10.12
CA PHE A 407 -6.09 21.93 8.91
C PHE A 407 -6.67 23.35 8.77
N SER A 408 -6.96 24.04 9.88
CA SER A 408 -7.34 25.47 9.84
C SER A 408 -6.20 26.34 9.32
N GLU A 409 -4.95 26.06 9.72
CA GLU A 409 -3.77 26.76 9.22
C GLU A 409 -3.52 26.45 7.73
N ILE A 410 -3.65 25.19 7.32
CA ILE A 410 -3.55 24.82 5.91
C ILE A 410 -4.61 25.54 5.07
N ASN A 411 -5.84 25.67 5.58
CA ASN A 411 -6.89 26.41 4.89
C ASN A 411 -6.53 27.91 4.69
N LYS A 412 -5.93 28.55 5.71
CA LYS A 412 -5.53 29.96 5.60
C LYS A 412 -4.52 30.18 4.47
N VAL A 413 -3.55 29.28 4.32
CA VAL A 413 -2.45 29.44 3.35
C VAL A 413 -2.79 28.92 1.95
N LEU A 414 -3.76 28.00 1.79
CA LEU A 414 -4.23 27.53 0.48
C LEU A 414 -5.09 28.60 -0.20
N LYS A 415 -4.90 28.80 -1.50
CA LYS A 415 -5.74 29.70 -2.32
C LYS A 415 -7.18 29.20 -2.39
N ALA A 416 -8.14 30.12 -2.53
CA ALA A 416 -9.54 29.78 -2.72
C ALA A 416 -9.73 28.93 -3.99
N ASN A 417 -10.73 28.05 -3.98
CA ASN A 417 -11.05 27.11 -5.07
C ASN A 417 -9.90 26.18 -5.49
N ARG A 418 -8.92 25.94 -4.58
CA ARG A 418 -7.82 24.99 -4.79
C ARG A 418 -8.01 23.75 -3.93
N TYR A 419 -7.28 22.69 -4.26
CA TYR A 419 -7.45 21.36 -3.70
C TYR A 419 -6.42 21.03 -2.63
N MET A 420 -6.87 20.21 -1.68
CA MET A 420 -6.04 19.48 -0.74
C MET A 420 -6.36 18.00 -0.86
N ILE A 421 -5.32 17.19 -1.06
CA ILE A 421 -5.42 15.72 -0.95
C ILE A 421 -4.79 15.30 0.38
N VAL A 422 -5.59 14.65 1.21
CA VAL A 422 -5.13 14.04 2.46
C VAL A 422 -5.05 12.55 2.27
N THR A 423 -3.88 11.96 2.49
CA THR A 423 -3.73 10.50 2.49
C THR A 423 -3.90 9.96 3.89
N PHE A 424 -4.46 8.76 4.02
CA PHE A 424 -4.77 8.20 5.32
C PHE A 424 -4.71 6.67 5.31
N HIS A 425 -4.11 6.09 6.37
CA HIS A 425 -3.98 4.65 6.53
C HIS A 425 -4.29 4.23 7.98
N ASN A 426 -5.55 3.97 8.27
CA ASN A 426 -5.96 3.36 9.53
C ASN A 426 -7.28 2.62 9.33
N SER A 427 -7.47 1.50 10.02
CA SER A 427 -8.73 0.74 10.01
C SER A 427 -9.72 1.19 11.08
N GLU A 428 -9.29 2.08 11.99
CA GLU A 428 -10.11 2.55 13.10
C GLU A 428 -11.04 3.68 12.65
N PRO A 429 -12.37 3.46 12.66
CA PRO A 429 -13.34 4.45 12.15
C PRO A 429 -13.28 5.80 12.84
N ARG A 430 -13.00 5.83 14.14
CA ARG A 430 -12.92 7.06 14.93
C ARG A 430 -11.80 7.97 14.46
N ILE A 431 -10.63 7.40 14.17
CA ILE A 431 -9.48 8.18 13.65
C ILE A 431 -9.78 8.71 12.24
N PHE A 432 -10.41 7.89 11.38
CA PHE A 432 -10.84 8.32 10.07
C PHE A 432 -11.82 9.52 10.16
N ASN A 433 -12.81 9.42 11.06
CA ASN A 433 -13.76 10.49 11.30
C ASN A 433 -13.09 11.75 11.87
N SER A 434 -12.11 11.61 12.77
CA SER A 434 -11.32 12.73 13.30
C SER A 434 -10.63 13.53 12.20
N ILE A 435 -10.02 12.85 11.22
CA ILE A 435 -9.39 13.50 10.07
C ILE A 435 -10.40 14.29 9.25
N ILE A 436 -11.52 13.67 8.85
CA ILE A 436 -12.52 14.34 8.03
C ILE A 436 -13.16 15.50 8.78
N LYS A 437 -13.57 15.29 10.04
CA LYS A 437 -14.15 16.33 10.90
C LYS A 437 -13.21 17.52 11.05
N SER A 438 -11.92 17.27 11.27
CA SER A 438 -10.92 18.33 11.42
C SER A 438 -10.73 19.13 10.13
N CYS A 439 -10.73 18.48 8.97
CA CYS A 439 -10.65 19.15 7.67
C CYS A 439 -11.91 20.01 7.40
N VAL A 440 -13.10 19.43 7.59
CA VAL A 440 -14.38 20.14 7.33
C VAL A 440 -14.55 21.31 8.29
N ASN A 441 -14.29 21.11 9.58
CA ASN A 441 -14.33 22.19 10.58
C ASN A 441 -13.25 23.25 10.31
N GLY A 442 -12.09 22.84 9.74
CA GLY A 442 -11.03 23.72 9.27
C GLY A 442 -11.39 24.55 8.05
N GLY A 443 -12.62 24.39 7.49
CA GLY A 443 -13.16 25.21 6.41
C GLY A 443 -13.03 24.59 5.01
N PHE A 444 -12.76 23.29 4.90
CA PHE A 444 -12.72 22.55 3.63
C PHE A 444 -14.05 21.89 3.30
N VAL A 445 -14.31 21.71 2.02
CA VAL A 445 -15.40 20.87 1.51
C VAL A 445 -14.80 19.53 1.06
N LEU A 446 -15.29 18.43 1.61
CA LEU A 446 -14.92 17.08 1.16
C LEU A 446 -15.66 16.79 -0.16
N GLU A 447 -14.94 16.54 -1.25
CA GLU A 447 -15.53 16.22 -2.55
C GLU A 447 -15.52 14.73 -2.85
N LYS A 448 -14.48 14.02 -2.42
CA LYS A 448 -14.35 12.58 -2.74
C LYS A 448 -13.49 11.86 -1.72
N VAL A 449 -13.88 10.64 -1.43
CA VAL A 449 -13.08 9.63 -0.74
C VAL A 449 -12.69 8.58 -1.77
N LEU A 450 -11.39 8.33 -1.94
CA LEU A 450 -10.86 7.36 -2.87
C LEU A 450 -10.17 6.24 -2.11
N PHE A 451 -10.44 5.02 -2.50
CA PHE A 451 -9.79 3.83 -1.97
C PHE A 451 -8.60 3.48 -2.87
N GLN A 452 -7.39 3.69 -2.36
CA GLN A 452 -6.15 3.39 -3.06
C GLN A 452 -5.59 2.06 -2.57
N GLN A 453 -5.61 1.06 -3.42
CA GLN A 453 -5.06 -0.24 -3.09
C GLN A 453 -3.53 -0.23 -3.16
N ASN A 454 -2.87 -0.75 -2.13
CA ASN A 454 -1.42 -0.84 -2.05
C ASN A 454 -0.93 -2.18 -2.61
N LYS A 455 0.14 -2.14 -3.42
CA LYS A 455 0.77 -3.34 -4.01
C LYS A 455 1.43 -4.24 -2.96
N ARG A 456 1.84 -3.67 -1.85
CA ARG A 456 2.44 -4.37 -0.71
C ARG A 456 1.56 -4.23 0.51
N ALA A 457 1.37 -5.34 1.23
CA ALA A 457 0.78 -5.27 2.56
C ALA A 457 1.59 -4.29 3.41
N SER A 458 0.88 -3.44 4.18
CA SER A 458 1.53 -2.58 5.17
C SER A 458 2.34 -3.42 6.16
N GLU A 459 3.33 -2.83 6.82
CA GLU A 459 4.11 -3.55 7.86
C GLU A 459 3.20 -4.09 8.96
N SER A 460 2.14 -3.37 9.32
CA SER A 460 1.08 -3.82 10.24
C SER A 460 0.19 -4.91 9.61
N GLY A 461 -0.08 -4.88 8.31
CA GLY A 461 -0.81 -5.94 7.61
C GLY A 461 -0.06 -7.26 7.53
N VAL A 462 1.28 -7.21 7.48
CA VAL A 462 2.13 -8.41 7.59
C VAL A 462 2.11 -8.99 9.01
N ALA A 463 2.00 -8.12 10.02
CA ALA A 463 1.98 -8.52 11.43
C ALA A 463 0.61 -9.00 11.91
N ASN A 464 -0.47 -8.47 11.36
CA ASN A 464 -1.84 -8.81 11.70
C ASN A 464 -2.73 -8.90 10.45
N PRO A 465 -2.65 -9.99 9.69
CA PRO A 465 -3.37 -10.14 8.41
C PRO A 465 -4.90 -10.17 8.54
N TRP A 466 -5.42 -10.32 9.76
CA TRP A 466 -6.84 -10.47 10.04
C TRP A 466 -7.57 -9.18 10.43
N GLY A 467 -6.87 -8.04 10.59
CA GLY A 467 -7.50 -6.83 11.12
C GLY A 467 -6.94 -5.50 10.64
N THR A 468 -6.01 -5.48 9.67
CA THR A 468 -5.42 -4.23 9.19
C THR A 468 -5.86 -3.90 7.77
N ALA A 469 -6.19 -2.63 7.54
CA ALA A 469 -6.43 -2.11 6.21
C ALA A 469 -5.20 -2.36 5.31
N ILE A 470 -5.43 -2.95 4.14
CA ILE A 470 -4.36 -3.22 3.15
C ILE A 470 -4.18 -2.01 2.23
N SER A 471 -4.99 -0.98 2.39
CA SER A 471 -5.15 0.12 1.44
C SER A 471 -5.12 1.46 2.13
N ASP A 472 -4.76 2.48 1.36
CA ASP A 472 -4.81 3.87 1.78
C ASP A 472 -6.10 4.54 1.28
N PHE A 473 -6.60 5.51 2.03
CA PHE A 473 -7.62 6.43 1.55
C PHE A 473 -6.95 7.70 1.04
N TYR A 474 -7.45 8.23 -0.06
CA TYR A 474 -7.09 9.54 -0.60
C TYR A 474 -8.34 10.41 -0.55
N LEU A 475 -8.32 11.41 0.34
CA LEU A 475 -9.45 12.29 0.62
C LEU A 475 -9.24 13.58 -0.16
N ARG A 476 -10.10 13.85 -1.14
CA ARG A 476 -10.05 15.09 -1.91
C ARG A 476 -10.92 16.15 -1.25
N PHE A 477 -10.26 17.18 -0.80
CA PHE A 477 -10.89 18.39 -0.26
C PHE A 477 -10.66 19.57 -1.19
N ARG A 478 -11.61 20.52 -1.17
CA ARG A 478 -11.46 21.79 -1.84
C ARG A 478 -11.67 22.93 -0.84
N LYS A 479 -10.87 24.00 -0.93
CA LYS A 479 -11.16 25.25 -0.23
C LYS A 479 -12.30 25.96 -0.95
N PRO A 480 -13.49 26.18 -0.32
CA PRO A 480 -14.63 26.82 -0.96
C PRO A 480 -14.34 28.30 -1.26
N THR A 481 -15.09 28.85 -2.20
CA THR A 481 -15.17 30.30 -2.38
C THR A 481 -16.04 30.93 -1.28
N LYS A 482 -15.95 32.23 -1.10
CA LYS A 482 -16.72 32.95 -0.06
C LYS A 482 -18.25 32.84 -0.21
N GLU A 483 -18.72 32.49 -1.41
CA GLU A 483 -20.15 32.45 -1.78
C GLU A 483 -20.78 31.06 -1.56
N GLU A 484 -20.01 30.03 -1.31
CA GLU A 484 -20.52 28.66 -1.13
C GLU A 484 -21.10 28.44 0.28
N LYS A 485 -22.33 27.86 0.35
CA LYS A 485 -23.01 27.55 1.62
C LYS A 485 -22.49 26.27 2.26
N LYS A 486 -22.52 26.22 3.60
CA LYS A 486 -22.26 24.98 4.37
C LYS A 486 -23.39 23.96 4.18
N ILE A 487 -23.02 22.67 4.08
CA ILE A 487 -23.96 21.55 4.01
C ILE A 487 -24.44 21.19 5.42
N GLU A 488 -25.75 20.98 5.62
CA GLU A 488 -26.32 20.53 6.90
C GLU A 488 -26.07 19.01 7.12
N GLY A 489 -25.84 18.62 8.36
CA GLY A 489 -25.50 17.24 8.72
C GLY A 489 -26.70 16.34 9.01
N LEU A 490 -26.44 15.02 9.11
CA LEU A 490 -27.41 14.01 9.46
C LEU A 490 -27.62 13.90 10.97
N ASN A 491 -28.86 13.61 11.41
CA ASN A 491 -29.15 13.16 12.76
C ASN A 491 -28.83 11.63 12.91
N ARG A 492 -28.91 11.09 14.14
CA ARG A 492 -28.54 9.69 14.41
C ARG A 492 -29.38 8.68 13.62
N GLU A 493 -30.69 8.89 13.51
CA GLU A 493 -31.57 8.00 12.74
C GLU A 493 -31.23 7.99 11.24
N GLY A 494 -30.95 9.18 10.68
CA GLY A 494 -30.46 9.32 9.30
C GLY A 494 -29.13 8.62 9.08
N PHE A 495 -28.23 8.69 10.06
CA PHE A 495 -26.95 7.99 10.03
C PHE A 495 -27.11 6.47 10.03
N GLU A 496 -27.94 5.89 10.94
CA GLU A 496 -28.20 4.45 10.94
C GLU A 496 -28.81 3.95 9.64
N LYS A 497 -29.79 4.70 9.09
CA LYS A 497 -30.37 4.40 7.77
C LYS A 497 -29.32 4.44 6.65
N LEU A 498 -28.44 5.46 6.66
CA LEU A 498 -27.38 5.58 5.70
C LEU A 498 -26.41 4.39 5.75
N VAL A 499 -25.97 4.00 6.95
CA VAL A 499 -25.06 2.84 7.14
C VAL A 499 -25.66 1.56 6.53
N VAL A 500 -26.92 1.27 6.89
CA VAL A 500 -27.61 0.06 6.39
C VAL A 500 -27.80 0.11 4.88
N ASN A 501 -28.25 1.24 4.34
CA ASN A 501 -28.46 1.40 2.91
C ASN A 501 -27.15 1.32 2.11
N SER A 502 -26.08 1.94 2.60
CA SER A 502 -24.76 1.87 1.97
C SER A 502 -24.22 0.44 1.98
N ALA A 503 -24.39 -0.31 3.07
CA ALA A 503 -24.01 -1.71 3.13
C ALA A 503 -24.79 -2.54 2.09
N LYS A 504 -26.11 -2.32 1.96
CA LYS A 504 -26.95 -2.98 0.95
C LYS A 504 -26.48 -2.64 -0.47
N GLU A 505 -26.22 -1.36 -0.75
CA GLU A 505 -25.70 -0.93 -2.06
C GLU A 505 -24.37 -1.60 -2.42
N VAL A 506 -23.46 -1.73 -1.46
CA VAL A 506 -22.20 -2.45 -1.69
C VAL A 506 -22.44 -3.90 -2.06
N LEU A 507 -23.33 -4.60 -1.33
CA LEU A 507 -23.66 -5.98 -1.60
C LEU A 507 -24.37 -6.17 -2.95
N ILE A 508 -25.33 -5.28 -3.27
CA ILE A 508 -26.03 -5.29 -4.56
C ILE A 508 -25.04 -5.14 -5.71
N LYS A 509 -24.19 -4.12 -5.65
CA LYS A 509 -23.24 -3.80 -6.71
C LYS A 509 -22.05 -4.77 -6.78
N ARG A 510 -21.66 -5.40 -5.67
CA ARG A 510 -20.68 -6.49 -5.72
C ARG A 510 -21.27 -7.80 -6.19
N GLY A 511 -22.57 -8.05 -5.98
CA GLY A 511 -23.28 -9.24 -6.40
C GLY A 511 -22.77 -10.53 -5.76
N GLN A 512 -22.01 -10.45 -4.66
CA GLN A 512 -21.35 -11.59 -4.02
C GLN A 512 -21.12 -11.35 -2.53
N PRO A 513 -20.99 -12.41 -1.70
CA PRO A 513 -20.62 -12.30 -0.29
C PRO A 513 -19.34 -11.50 -0.12
N THR A 514 -19.34 -10.54 0.83
CA THR A 514 -18.35 -9.46 0.90
C THR A 514 -17.75 -9.34 2.30
N GLU A 515 -16.45 -9.08 2.38
CA GLU A 515 -15.75 -8.81 3.63
C GLU A 515 -16.22 -7.48 4.25
N MET A 516 -16.25 -7.43 5.58
CA MET A 516 -16.68 -6.24 6.33
C MET A 516 -15.90 -4.97 5.95
N THR A 517 -14.62 -5.10 5.64
CA THR A 517 -13.76 -3.99 5.20
C THR A 517 -14.28 -3.28 3.96
N HIS A 518 -14.78 -4.01 2.97
CA HIS A 518 -15.34 -3.41 1.75
C HIS A 518 -16.69 -2.74 2.02
N ILE A 519 -17.49 -3.27 2.95
CA ILE A 519 -18.76 -2.66 3.37
C ILE A 519 -18.49 -1.34 4.10
N ILE A 520 -17.58 -1.35 5.06
CA ILE A 520 -17.17 -0.13 5.79
C ILE A 520 -16.64 0.93 4.82
N ASN A 521 -15.81 0.53 3.85
CA ASN A 521 -15.32 1.46 2.82
C ASN A 521 -16.47 2.07 2.01
N GLY A 522 -17.49 1.28 1.65
CA GLY A 522 -18.68 1.80 0.96
C GLY A 522 -19.49 2.76 1.82
N VAL A 523 -19.63 2.49 3.11
CA VAL A 523 -20.29 3.39 4.07
C VAL A 523 -19.54 4.73 4.14
N TYR A 524 -18.21 4.70 4.24
CA TYR A 524 -17.41 5.93 4.26
C TYR A 524 -17.56 6.75 2.97
N MET A 525 -17.65 6.09 1.81
CA MET A 525 -17.89 6.77 0.53
C MET A 525 -19.22 7.51 0.49
N GLU A 526 -20.24 7.03 1.18
CA GLU A 526 -21.54 7.70 1.25
C GLU A 526 -21.61 8.78 2.33
N LEU A 527 -20.97 8.58 3.48
CA LEU A 527 -20.94 9.55 4.58
C LEU A 527 -20.36 10.91 4.18
N TYR A 528 -19.38 10.93 3.25
CA TYR A 528 -18.78 12.20 2.82
C TYR A 528 -19.78 13.20 2.20
N LYS A 529 -20.84 12.68 1.60
CA LYS A 529 -21.86 13.50 0.90
C LYS A 529 -22.61 14.44 1.85
N TYR A 530 -22.57 14.18 3.15
CA TYR A 530 -23.33 14.89 4.16
C TYR A 530 -22.53 15.89 4.99
N GLY A 531 -21.22 16.03 4.76
CA GLY A 531 -20.37 17.08 5.32
C GLY A 531 -20.25 17.17 6.85
N GLN A 532 -21.02 16.39 7.59
CA GLN A 532 -20.96 16.26 9.05
C GLN A 532 -20.96 14.80 9.45
N PHE A 533 -19.98 14.47 10.29
CA PHE A 533 -19.93 13.16 10.96
C PHE A 533 -20.44 13.38 12.38
N LEU A 534 -21.49 12.66 12.74
CA LEU A 534 -21.96 12.61 14.12
C LEU A 534 -20.84 12.09 15.02
N GLU A 535 -20.93 12.38 16.31
CA GLU A 535 -20.11 11.73 17.34
C GLU A 535 -20.41 10.22 17.36
N THR A 536 -19.77 9.47 16.47
CA THR A 536 -19.89 8.02 16.36
C THR A 536 -18.79 7.36 17.17
N ASN A 537 -19.17 6.44 18.06
CA ASN A 537 -18.24 5.56 18.76
C ASN A 537 -17.64 4.54 17.78
N GLU A 538 -16.45 4.02 18.11
CA GLU A 538 -15.64 3.11 17.28
C GLU A 538 -16.38 1.89 16.73
N ASP A 539 -17.40 1.44 17.46
CA ASP A 539 -18.19 0.26 17.10
C ASP A 539 -19.46 0.58 16.30
N ASP A 540 -19.77 1.85 16.02
CA ASP A 540 -21.12 2.21 15.57
C ASP A 540 -21.50 1.57 14.23
N ILE A 541 -20.65 1.67 13.19
CA ILE A 541 -20.96 1.04 11.88
C ILE A 541 -21.08 -0.47 12.03
N ALA A 542 -20.09 -1.11 12.64
CA ALA A 542 -20.10 -2.56 12.85
C ALA A 542 -21.25 -3.00 13.73
N ASN A 543 -21.55 -2.26 14.81
CA ASN A 543 -22.65 -2.57 15.73
C ASN A 543 -24.03 -2.33 15.11
N ILE A 544 -24.19 -1.27 14.31
CA ILE A 544 -25.42 -1.06 13.53
C ILE A 544 -25.66 -2.25 12.61
N LEU A 545 -24.66 -2.69 11.89
CA LEU A 545 -24.78 -3.84 10.98
C LEU A 545 -24.97 -5.16 11.73
N LYS A 546 -24.27 -5.39 12.86
CA LYS A 546 -24.45 -6.58 13.72
C LYS A 546 -25.86 -6.69 14.27
N LYS A 547 -26.52 -5.59 14.64
CA LYS A 547 -27.94 -5.57 15.07
C LYS A 547 -28.92 -5.99 13.95
N ARG A 548 -28.47 -6.03 12.71
CA ARG A 548 -29.25 -6.41 11.53
C ARG A 548 -28.95 -7.84 11.03
N LEU A 549 -28.05 -8.57 11.73
CA LEU A 549 -27.80 -9.99 11.45
C LEU A 549 -29.07 -10.81 11.68
N ASN A 550 -29.27 -11.83 10.85
CA ASN A 550 -30.44 -12.71 10.81
C ASN A 550 -31.77 -11.98 10.51
N LYS A 551 -31.69 -10.71 10.09
CA LYS A 551 -32.79 -9.91 9.55
C LYS A 551 -32.50 -9.57 8.09
N GLU A 552 -31.74 -8.48 7.86
CA GLU A 552 -31.32 -8.09 6.51
C GLU A 552 -30.05 -8.81 6.05
N PHE A 553 -29.14 -9.14 6.97
CA PHE A 553 -27.82 -9.71 6.66
C PHE A 553 -27.61 -11.07 7.32
N VAL A 554 -26.75 -11.89 6.70
CA VAL A 554 -26.25 -13.16 7.25
C VAL A 554 -24.72 -13.21 7.06
N LEU A 555 -24.06 -14.03 7.88
CA LEU A 555 -22.65 -14.35 7.68
C LEU A 555 -22.55 -15.71 6.99
N VAL A 556 -21.74 -15.78 5.93
CA VAL A 556 -21.47 -17.01 5.18
C VAL A 556 -19.98 -17.29 5.23
N GLU A 557 -19.60 -18.56 5.30
CA GLU A 557 -18.19 -18.96 5.26
C GLU A 557 -17.64 -18.77 3.85
N ALA A 558 -16.37 -18.38 3.76
CA ALA A 558 -15.67 -18.32 2.48
C ALA A 558 -15.34 -19.74 2.01
N ASP A 559 -15.55 -20.02 0.72
CA ASP A 559 -15.24 -21.30 0.11
C ASP A 559 -13.76 -21.68 0.32
N GLU A 560 -13.48 -22.98 0.57
CA GLU A 560 -12.16 -23.49 1.00
C GLU A 560 -11.00 -23.24 0.01
N GLU A 561 -11.27 -22.94 -1.25
CA GLU A 561 -10.25 -22.69 -2.27
C GLU A 561 -9.73 -21.24 -2.32
N ASN A 562 -10.33 -20.30 -1.60
CA ASN A 562 -9.85 -18.92 -1.52
C ASN A 562 -8.90 -18.73 -0.32
N VAL A 563 -7.74 -18.17 -0.59
CA VAL A 563 -6.57 -17.98 0.27
C VAL A 563 -6.82 -17.25 1.61
N ARG A 564 -8.05 -16.80 1.90
CA ARG A 564 -8.45 -16.14 3.14
C ARG A 564 -9.70 -16.80 3.72
N LYS A 565 -9.51 -17.60 4.76
CA LYS A 565 -10.62 -18.04 5.63
C LYS A 565 -11.19 -16.84 6.38
N GLY A 566 -12.50 -16.63 6.32
CA GLY A 566 -13.17 -15.57 7.07
C GLY A 566 -14.66 -15.51 6.76
N GLU A 567 -15.42 -15.00 7.73
CA GLU A 567 -16.85 -14.75 7.57
C GLU A 567 -17.09 -13.59 6.59
N ARG A 568 -18.07 -13.76 5.70
CA ARG A 568 -18.47 -12.76 4.72
C ARG A 568 -19.92 -12.38 4.91
N TRP A 569 -20.23 -11.12 4.74
CA TRP A 569 -21.57 -10.57 4.83
C TRP A 569 -22.32 -10.80 3.54
N TRP A 570 -23.56 -11.23 3.68
CA TRP A 570 -24.49 -11.41 2.58
C TRP A 570 -25.90 -11.04 2.99
N PHE A 571 -26.84 -10.99 2.04
CA PHE A 571 -28.25 -10.81 2.31
C PHE A 571 -28.89 -12.07 2.90
N SER A 572 -29.87 -11.89 3.83
CA SER A 572 -30.80 -12.95 4.15
C SER A 572 -31.64 -13.32 2.93
N GLU A 573 -32.20 -14.53 2.89
CA GLU A 573 -33.01 -14.99 1.74
C GLU A 573 -34.22 -14.09 1.47
N GLU A 574 -34.83 -13.51 2.53
CA GLU A 574 -35.94 -12.58 2.39
C GLU A 574 -35.51 -11.24 1.82
N GLU A 575 -34.38 -10.72 2.29
CA GLU A 575 -33.86 -9.44 1.83
C GLU A 575 -33.32 -9.54 0.39
N LYS A 576 -32.66 -10.65 0.06
CA LYS A 576 -32.15 -10.93 -1.29
C LYS A 576 -33.24 -10.83 -2.37
N LYS A 577 -34.47 -11.31 -2.10
CA LYS A 577 -35.58 -11.23 -3.02
C LYS A 577 -36.05 -9.81 -3.33
N LYS A 578 -35.75 -8.84 -2.48
CA LYS A 578 -36.15 -7.43 -2.67
C LYS A 578 -35.21 -6.65 -3.59
N HIS A 579 -34.03 -7.21 -3.90
CA HIS A 579 -32.99 -6.51 -4.64
C HIS A 579 -32.63 -7.20 -5.94
N LYS A 580 -32.43 -6.40 -6.99
CA LYS A 580 -31.86 -6.86 -8.25
C LYS A 580 -30.34 -6.79 -8.11
N LEU A 581 -29.70 -7.93 -7.88
CA LEU A 581 -28.25 -8.02 -7.73
C LEU A 581 -27.55 -7.83 -9.08
N GLU A 582 -26.37 -7.18 -9.06
CA GLU A 582 -25.47 -7.20 -10.21
C GLU A 582 -24.74 -8.56 -10.27
N ASN A 583 -24.14 -8.86 -11.43
CA ASN A 583 -23.30 -10.04 -11.57
C ASN A 583 -22.14 -9.98 -10.59
N PRO A 584 -21.66 -11.13 -10.05
CA PRO A 584 -20.54 -11.15 -9.11
C PRO A 584 -19.37 -10.31 -9.60
N LEU A 585 -18.82 -9.49 -8.70
CA LEU A 585 -17.70 -8.63 -9.04
C LEU A 585 -16.50 -9.45 -9.54
N SER A 586 -16.26 -10.63 -8.95
CA SER A 586 -15.23 -11.57 -9.39
C SER A 586 -15.36 -11.88 -10.89
N ASP A 587 -16.58 -12.11 -11.37
CA ASP A 587 -16.84 -12.46 -12.76
C ASP A 587 -16.69 -11.26 -13.70
N ARG A 588 -17.14 -10.09 -13.25
CA ARG A 588 -16.97 -8.85 -14.01
C ARG A 588 -15.47 -8.48 -14.15
N VAL A 589 -14.67 -8.73 -13.12
CA VAL A 589 -13.21 -8.54 -13.14
C VAL A 589 -12.55 -9.56 -14.08
N GLU A 590 -12.97 -10.83 -13.99
CA GLU A 590 -12.50 -11.90 -14.88
C GLU A 590 -12.77 -11.54 -16.35
N ASN A 591 -13.99 -11.14 -16.67
CA ASN A 591 -14.36 -10.70 -18.02
C ASN A 591 -13.53 -9.51 -18.49
N ALA A 592 -13.32 -8.51 -17.63
CA ALA A 592 -12.52 -7.35 -17.97
C ALA A 592 -11.04 -7.69 -18.26
N ILE A 593 -10.47 -8.68 -17.54
CA ILE A 593 -9.11 -9.18 -17.81
C ILE A 593 -9.07 -9.88 -19.18
N ILE A 594 -10.05 -10.75 -19.48
CA ILE A 594 -10.13 -11.46 -20.75
C ILE A 594 -10.31 -10.46 -21.92
N GLU A 595 -11.22 -9.50 -21.79
CA GLU A 595 -11.39 -8.41 -22.77
C GLU A 595 -10.09 -7.62 -23.01
N THR A 596 -9.36 -7.34 -21.93
CA THR A 596 -8.08 -6.60 -22.04
C THR A 596 -7.05 -7.40 -22.82
N PHE A 597 -6.98 -8.71 -22.63
CA PHE A 597 -6.13 -9.60 -23.42
C PHE A 597 -6.55 -9.72 -24.87
N HIS A 598 -7.85 -9.68 -25.18
CA HIS A 598 -8.32 -9.72 -26.56
C HIS A 598 -8.03 -8.43 -27.33
N ASN A 599 -8.05 -7.28 -26.65
CA ASN A 599 -7.83 -5.99 -27.28
C ASN A 599 -6.37 -5.69 -27.64
N LYS A 600 -5.39 -6.39 -27.04
CA LYS A 600 -3.95 -6.18 -27.27
C LYS A 600 -3.21 -7.52 -27.28
N ILE A 601 -2.37 -7.76 -28.28
CA ILE A 601 -1.57 -9.00 -28.39
C ILE A 601 -0.59 -9.16 -27.21
N LYS A 602 0.02 -8.07 -26.79
CA LYS A 602 0.91 -7.99 -25.60
C LYS A 602 0.50 -6.84 -24.73
N ILE A 603 0.42 -7.08 -23.43
CA ILE A 603 0.01 -6.07 -22.46
C ILE A 603 0.91 -6.09 -21.23
N SER A 604 1.23 -4.91 -20.68
CA SER A 604 1.94 -4.84 -19.41
C SER A 604 1.02 -5.17 -18.24
N TYR A 605 1.60 -5.68 -17.16
CA TYR A 605 0.85 -5.92 -15.92
C TYR A 605 0.21 -4.64 -15.37
N ASP A 606 0.97 -3.52 -15.43
CA ASP A 606 0.48 -2.24 -14.91
C ASP A 606 -0.68 -1.67 -15.76
N ASP A 607 -0.70 -1.92 -17.07
CA ASP A 607 -1.84 -1.52 -17.92
C ASP A 607 -3.12 -2.31 -17.60
N ILE A 608 -2.99 -3.61 -17.32
CA ILE A 608 -4.12 -4.43 -16.86
C ILE A 608 -4.69 -3.88 -15.55
N LEU A 609 -3.80 -3.60 -14.58
CA LEU A 609 -4.21 -3.05 -13.30
C LEU A 609 -4.92 -1.70 -13.46
N GLN A 610 -4.36 -0.78 -14.25
CA GLN A 610 -4.96 0.53 -14.48
C GLN A 610 -6.35 0.41 -15.12
N THR A 611 -6.51 -0.47 -16.10
CA THR A 611 -7.80 -0.73 -16.74
C THR A 611 -8.84 -1.21 -15.73
N LEU A 612 -8.46 -2.16 -14.85
CA LEU A 612 -9.35 -2.70 -13.83
C LEU A 612 -9.71 -1.65 -12.77
N PHE A 613 -8.76 -0.83 -12.35
CA PHE A 613 -9.00 0.18 -11.31
C PHE A 613 -9.88 1.32 -11.80
N ILE A 614 -9.81 1.68 -13.08
CA ILE A 614 -10.74 2.63 -13.71
C ILE A 614 -12.15 2.00 -13.80
N LYS A 615 -12.25 0.74 -14.22
CA LYS A 615 -13.55 0.05 -14.42
C LYS A 615 -14.23 -0.29 -13.09
N PHE A 616 -13.45 -0.56 -12.05
CA PHE A 616 -13.94 -0.96 -10.71
C PHE A 616 -13.35 -0.06 -9.62
N PRO A 617 -13.78 1.20 -9.48
CA PRO A 617 -13.24 2.12 -8.49
C PRO A 617 -13.76 1.84 -7.07
N ASN A 618 -13.07 2.38 -6.07
CA ASN A 618 -13.46 2.44 -4.65
C ASN A 618 -13.69 1.05 -4.01
N SER A 619 -14.86 0.83 -3.41
CA SER A 619 -15.21 -0.44 -2.75
C SER A 619 -15.33 -1.63 -3.72
N TYR A 620 -15.28 -1.37 -5.02
CA TYR A 620 -15.31 -2.38 -6.09
C TYR A 620 -13.92 -2.71 -6.64
N THR A 621 -12.87 -1.99 -6.24
CA THR A 621 -11.49 -2.28 -6.67
C THR A 621 -11.08 -3.68 -6.22
N PRO A 622 -10.72 -4.58 -7.17
CA PRO A 622 -10.36 -5.95 -6.82
C PRO A 622 -8.98 -6.05 -6.18
N ASP A 623 -8.78 -7.05 -5.32
CA ASP A 623 -7.49 -7.28 -4.66
C ASP A 623 -6.41 -7.73 -5.64
N TYR A 624 -5.18 -7.30 -5.42
CA TYR A 624 -4.02 -7.72 -6.22
C TYR A 624 -3.83 -9.24 -6.27
N SER A 625 -4.15 -9.96 -5.19
CA SER A 625 -4.07 -11.42 -5.14
C SER A 625 -5.03 -12.07 -6.13
N SER A 626 -6.28 -11.62 -6.16
CA SER A 626 -7.30 -12.09 -7.09
C SER A 626 -6.95 -11.75 -8.53
N ILE A 627 -6.51 -10.51 -8.80
CA ILE A 627 -6.05 -10.10 -10.13
C ILE A 627 -4.86 -10.96 -10.59
N ASN A 628 -3.86 -11.15 -9.73
CA ASN A 628 -2.68 -11.98 -10.06
C ASN A 628 -3.04 -13.44 -10.35
N HIS A 629 -4.02 -13.99 -9.63
CA HIS A 629 -4.52 -15.34 -9.87
C HIS A 629 -5.12 -15.42 -11.28
N LEU A 630 -6.06 -14.54 -11.59
CA LEU A 630 -6.72 -14.50 -12.90
C LEU A 630 -5.75 -14.25 -14.07
N ILE A 631 -4.81 -13.30 -13.91
CA ILE A 631 -3.80 -13.03 -14.95
C ILE A 631 -2.94 -14.27 -15.22
N LYS A 632 -2.56 -15.04 -14.19
CA LYS A 632 -1.80 -16.29 -14.36
C LYS A 632 -2.66 -17.42 -14.91
N GLU A 633 -3.94 -17.44 -14.59
CA GLU A 633 -4.89 -18.41 -15.12
C GLU A 633 -5.08 -18.23 -16.62
N TYR A 634 -5.28 -16.99 -17.09
CA TYR A 634 -5.57 -16.69 -18.49
C TYR A 634 -4.34 -16.31 -19.33
N GLY A 635 -3.28 -15.79 -18.73
CA GLY A 635 -2.11 -15.23 -19.41
C GLY A 635 -0.83 -16.05 -19.28
N VAL A 636 0.04 -15.88 -20.26
CA VAL A 636 1.44 -16.36 -20.24
C VAL A 636 2.37 -15.16 -20.16
N LYS A 637 3.24 -15.12 -19.16
CA LYS A 637 4.25 -14.08 -19.01
C LYS A 637 5.38 -14.27 -20.01
N GLN A 638 5.70 -13.23 -20.76
CA GLN A 638 6.76 -13.21 -21.76
C GLN A 638 8.13 -12.85 -21.14
N LYS A 639 9.22 -13.12 -21.90
CA LYS A 639 10.60 -12.78 -21.48
C LYS A 639 10.81 -11.28 -21.29
N ASP A 640 10.09 -10.44 -22.03
CA ASP A 640 10.10 -8.97 -21.94
C ASP A 640 9.28 -8.41 -20.77
N GLY A 641 8.64 -9.28 -19.97
CA GLY A 641 7.82 -8.91 -18.82
C GLY A 641 6.35 -8.63 -19.15
N THR A 642 5.96 -8.63 -20.42
CA THR A 642 4.55 -8.50 -20.86
C THR A 642 3.78 -9.80 -20.69
N TRP A 643 2.47 -9.74 -20.84
CA TRP A 643 1.57 -10.88 -20.79
C TRP A 643 0.83 -11.04 -22.13
N MET A 644 0.58 -12.28 -22.51
CA MET A 644 -0.23 -12.66 -23.65
C MET A 644 -1.29 -13.67 -23.22
N LEU A 645 -2.45 -13.64 -23.86
CA LEU A 645 -3.50 -14.64 -23.63
C LEU A 645 -2.96 -16.03 -24.01
N LYS A 646 -3.23 -17.04 -23.15
CA LYS A 646 -2.92 -18.44 -23.45
C LYS A 646 -3.68 -18.91 -24.68
N ASP A 647 -3.05 -19.76 -25.49
CA ASP A 647 -3.66 -20.28 -26.73
C ASP A 647 -5.00 -21.03 -26.48
N THR A 648 -5.13 -21.66 -25.31
CA THR A 648 -6.36 -22.34 -24.88
C THR A 648 -7.56 -21.41 -24.69
N PHE A 649 -7.32 -20.08 -24.54
CA PHE A 649 -8.37 -19.06 -24.39
C PHE A 649 -8.47 -18.13 -25.58
N LYS A 650 -7.66 -18.32 -26.61
CA LYS A 650 -7.83 -17.62 -27.88
C LYS A 650 -9.11 -18.08 -28.54
N ARG A 651 -9.92 -17.13 -28.96
CA ARG A 651 -11.21 -17.40 -29.58
C ARG A 651 -10.98 -18.19 -30.88
N ASP A 652 -11.35 -19.45 -30.87
CA ASP A 652 -11.42 -20.28 -32.08
C ASP A 652 -12.85 -20.20 -32.62
N GLU A 653 -13.13 -19.11 -33.34
CA GLU A 653 -14.46 -18.87 -33.91
C GLU A 653 -14.92 -20.02 -34.82
N SER A 654 -13.96 -20.73 -35.43
CA SER A 654 -14.26 -21.87 -36.31
C SER A 654 -14.82 -23.05 -35.51
N LYS A 655 -14.23 -23.40 -34.37
CA LYS A 655 -14.71 -24.50 -33.51
C LYS A 655 -16.03 -24.17 -32.83
N HIS A 656 -16.21 -22.92 -32.39
CA HIS A 656 -17.47 -22.47 -31.81
C HIS A 656 -18.63 -22.62 -32.80
N LEU A 657 -18.44 -22.09 -34.00
CA LEU A 657 -19.46 -22.16 -35.05
C LEU A 657 -19.75 -23.60 -35.50
N VAL A 658 -18.71 -24.45 -35.61
CA VAL A 658 -18.89 -25.89 -35.91
C VAL A 658 -19.76 -26.59 -34.87
N MET A 659 -19.55 -26.31 -33.58
CA MET A 659 -20.34 -26.90 -32.50
C MET A 659 -21.78 -26.40 -32.52
N ILE A 660 -21.99 -25.10 -32.74
CA ILE A 660 -23.33 -24.51 -32.89
C ILE A 660 -24.09 -25.21 -34.07
N LYS A 661 -23.43 -25.36 -35.23
CA LYS A 661 -23.99 -26.06 -36.37
C LYS A 661 -24.40 -27.49 -36.05
N LEU A 662 -23.50 -28.24 -35.40
CA LEU A 662 -23.77 -29.62 -34.99
C LEU A 662 -25.00 -29.70 -34.08
N LEU A 663 -25.11 -28.85 -33.06
CA LEU A 663 -26.23 -28.79 -32.14
C LEU A 663 -27.54 -28.41 -32.87
N ALA A 664 -27.47 -27.47 -33.81
CA ALA A 664 -28.61 -27.04 -34.61
C ALA A 664 -29.09 -28.19 -35.53
N GLN A 665 -28.21 -28.91 -36.22
CA GLN A 665 -28.51 -30.07 -37.05
C GLN A 665 -29.12 -31.23 -36.26
N ILE A 666 -28.52 -31.56 -35.09
CA ILE A 666 -29.05 -32.59 -34.20
C ILE A 666 -30.50 -32.25 -33.76
N GLY A 667 -30.71 -31.01 -33.29
CA GLY A 667 -32.05 -30.58 -32.87
C GLY A 667 -33.08 -30.61 -34.01
N LYS A 668 -32.69 -30.17 -35.21
CA LYS A 668 -33.56 -30.26 -36.40
C LYS A 668 -33.93 -31.72 -36.73
N ASN A 669 -32.98 -32.63 -36.68
CA ASN A 669 -33.20 -34.05 -36.91
C ASN A 669 -34.14 -34.70 -35.84
N PHE A 670 -34.16 -34.17 -34.62
CA PHE A 670 -35.11 -34.56 -33.57
C PHE A 670 -36.46 -33.85 -33.68
N GLY A 671 -36.68 -33.01 -34.71
CA GLY A 671 -37.95 -32.34 -34.96
C GLY A 671 -38.20 -31.08 -34.12
N TYR A 672 -37.16 -30.51 -33.56
CA TYR A 672 -37.25 -29.22 -32.85
C TYR A 672 -37.18 -28.05 -33.83
N LYS A 673 -37.83 -26.94 -33.50
CA LYS A 673 -37.54 -25.62 -34.06
C LYS A 673 -36.30 -25.10 -33.39
N ILE A 674 -35.37 -24.56 -34.19
CA ILE A 674 -34.05 -24.13 -33.71
C ILE A 674 -33.93 -22.62 -33.71
N TRP A 675 -33.50 -22.05 -32.60
CA TRP A 675 -33.09 -20.65 -32.52
C TRP A 675 -31.58 -20.55 -32.31
N CYS A 676 -30.94 -19.63 -33.03
CA CYS A 676 -29.53 -19.31 -32.88
C CYS A 676 -29.30 -17.81 -33.19
N PRO A 677 -28.65 -17.02 -32.30
CA PRO A 677 -28.36 -15.61 -32.55
C PRO A 677 -27.35 -15.41 -33.70
N ASP A 678 -26.42 -16.34 -33.89
CA ASP A 678 -25.34 -16.27 -34.88
C ASP A 678 -25.73 -16.83 -36.26
N LYS A 679 -27.00 -17.12 -36.50
CA LYS A 679 -27.52 -17.69 -37.79
C LYS A 679 -27.11 -16.88 -39.04
N GLY A 680 -26.92 -15.56 -38.90
CA GLY A 680 -26.49 -14.69 -40.00
C GLY A 680 -25.04 -14.85 -40.45
N ARG A 681 -24.22 -15.59 -39.71
CA ARG A 681 -22.81 -15.82 -40.00
C ARG A 681 -22.52 -17.02 -40.88
N ASP A 682 -23.56 -17.85 -41.14
CA ASP A 682 -23.40 -19.09 -41.89
C ASP A 682 -24.71 -19.44 -42.65
N GLU A 683 -24.61 -19.77 -43.92
CA GLU A 683 -25.76 -20.06 -44.79
C GLU A 683 -26.54 -21.31 -44.34
N GLU A 684 -25.84 -22.31 -43.81
CA GLU A 684 -26.50 -23.54 -43.32
C GLU A 684 -27.33 -23.27 -42.05
N LEU A 685 -26.77 -22.51 -41.09
CA LEU A 685 -27.50 -22.07 -39.90
C LEU A 685 -28.69 -21.19 -40.25
N LYS A 686 -28.57 -20.35 -41.25
CA LYS A 686 -29.65 -19.49 -41.74
C LYS A 686 -30.84 -20.30 -42.25
N ASN A 687 -30.58 -21.46 -42.90
CA ASN A 687 -31.58 -22.36 -43.41
C ASN A 687 -32.22 -23.30 -42.33
N ILE A 688 -31.47 -23.54 -41.24
CA ILE A 688 -31.93 -24.44 -40.17
C ILE A 688 -32.71 -23.68 -39.09
N CYS A 689 -32.31 -22.45 -38.77
CA CYS A 689 -32.82 -21.70 -37.61
C CYS A 689 -34.04 -20.83 -37.95
N GLU A 690 -34.90 -20.68 -36.96
CA GLU A 690 -36.07 -19.79 -37.03
C GLU A 690 -35.65 -18.33 -37.12
N SER A 691 -36.43 -17.49 -37.78
CA SER A 691 -36.17 -16.05 -37.91
C SER A 691 -36.35 -15.32 -36.58
N ARG A 692 -37.26 -15.75 -35.72
CA ARG A 692 -37.57 -15.21 -34.40
C ARG A 692 -38.12 -16.30 -33.47
N ILE A 693 -38.17 -16.01 -32.16
CA ILE A 693 -38.91 -16.80 -31.18
C ILE A 693 -40.37 -16.29 -31.17
N ASP A 694 -41.35 -17.12 -31.55
CA ASP A 694 -42.73 -16.73 -31.80
C ASP A 694 -43.60 -16.52 -30.54
N PHE A 695 -43.03 -16.61 -29.33
CA PHE A 695 -43.77 -16.41 -28.08
C PHE A 695 -42.98 -15.48 -27.14
N ASP A 696 -43.69 -14.76 -26.26
CA ASP A 696 -43.13 -13.79 -25.32
C ASP A 696 -43.05 -14.34 -23.91
N PHE A 697 -42.03 -13.95 -23.20
CA PHE A 697 -41.76 -14.27 -21.79
C PHE A 697 -40.79 -13.27 -21.18
N GLU A 698 -40.77 -13.17 -19.86
CA GLU A 698 -39.87 -12.27 -19.13
C GLU A 698 -38.41 -12.70 -19.35
N GLY A 699 -37.51 -11.74 -19.68
CA GLY A 699 -36.09 -11.99 -19.94
C GLY A 699 -35.78 -12.53 -21.34
N LYS A 700 -36.73 -12.47 -22.29
CA LYS A 700 -36.55 -12.93 -23.68
C LYS A 700 -35.32 -12.36 -24.35
N ASP A 701 -35.04 -11.08 -24.16
CA ASP A 701 -33.86 -10.34 -24.68
C ASP A 701 -32.53 -10.98 -24.27
N ARG A 702 -32.50 -11.64 -23.13
CA ARG A 702 -31.30 -12.34 -22.61
C ARG A 702 -31.26 -13.79 -23.12
N VAL A 703 -32.38 -14.45 -23.13
CA VAL A 703 -32.51 -15.84 -23.60
C VAL A 703 -32.23 -15.97 -25.12
N GLU A 704 -32.59 -14.95 -25.89
CA GLU A 704 -32.28 -14.86 -27.33
C GLU A 704 -30.78 -14.78 -27.65
N LYS A 705 -29.93 -14.52 -26.63
CA LYS A 705 -28.45 -14.51 -26.73
C LYS A 705 -27.82 -15.88 -26.43
N ILE A 706 -28.62 -16.90 -26.06
CA ILE A 706 -28.14 -18.28 -25.86
C ILE A 706 -27.77 -18.87 -27.24
N ASP A 707 -26.62 -19.54 -27.31
CA ASP A 707 -26.04 -19.99 -28.58
C ASP A 707 -26.97 -20.88 -29.41
N VAL A 708 -27.66 -21.84 -28.77
CA VAL A 708 -28.64 -22.70 -29.46
C VAL A 708 -29.83 -23.02 -28.53
N LEU A 709 -31.04 -22.80 -29.01
CA LEU A 709 -32.26 -23.21 -28.33
C LEU A 709 -33.01 -24.25 -29.17
N TRP A 710 -33.48 -25.34 -28.54
CA TRP A 710 -34.39 -26.28 -29.09
C TRP A 710 -35.80 -26.00 -28.58
N ILE A 711 -36.72 -25.72 -29.49
CA ILE A 711 -38.07 -25.25 -29.19
C ILE A 711 -39.08 -26.28 -29.66
N LYS A 712 -40.03 -26.63 -28.80
CA LYS A 712 -41.16 -27.53 -29.12
C LYS A 712 -42.47 -26.85 -28.78
N GLY A 713 -43.29 -26.55 -29.82
CA GLY A 713 -44.46 -25.69 -29.66
C GLY A 713 -44.04 -24.31 -29.14
N ASN A 714 -44.67 -23.82 -28.06
CA ASN A 714 -44.35 -22.55 -27.40
C ASN A 714 -43.48 -22.73 -26.13
N LYS A 715 -42.63 -23.76 -26.12
CA LYS A 715 -41.74 -24.04 -24.97
C LYS A 715 -40.31 -24.27 -25.43
N ILE A 716 -39.35 -23.72 -24.66
CA ILE A 716 -37.95 -24.06 -24.82
C ILE A 716 -37.72 -25.38 -24.07
N ASP A 717 -37.40 -26.45 -24.80
CA ASP A 717 -37.11 -27.77 -24.26
C ASP A 717 -35.65 -27.85 -23.78
N SER A 718 -34.72 -27.39 -24.60
CA SER A 718 -33.28 -27.44 -24.30
C SER A 718 -32.58 -26.14 -24.70
N ALA A 719 -31.64 -25.74 -23.90
CA ALA A 719 -30.77 -24.56 -24.10
C ALA A 719 -29.32 -24.99 -24.03
N PHE A 720 -28.51 -24.58 -25.00
CA PHE A 720 -27.12 -24.94 -25.16
C PHE A 720 -26.25 -23.66 -25.21
N GLU A 721 -25.22 -23.63 -24.40
CA GLU A 721 -24.14 -22.63 -24.44
C GLU A 721 -22.83 -23.33 -24.81
N VAL A 722 -22.11 -22.79 -25.75
CA VAL A 722 -20.82 -23.31 -26.23
C VAL A 722 -19.73 -22.38 -25.79
N GLU A 723 -19.14 -22.66 -24.65
CA GLU A 723 -18.21 -21.77 -23.98
C GLU A 723 -16.75 -22.18 -24.17
N ASN A 724 -16.17 -21.79 -25.29
CA ASN A 724 -14.75 -22.04 -25.57
C ASN A 724 -13.81 -20.95 -25.02
N SER A 725 -14.25 -19.69 -24.96
CA SER A 725 -13.37 -18.53 -24.68
C SER A 725 -14.01 -17.43 -23.87
N THR A 726 -15.32 -17.46 -23.62
CA THR A 726 -16.06 -16.44 -22.89
C THR A 726 -16.29 -16.84 -21.43
N SER A 727 -16.86 -15.93 -20.66
CA SER A 727 -17.14 -16.17 -19.24
C SER A 727 -18.27 -17.19 -19.07
N ILE A 728 -17.98 -18.28 -18.37
CA ILE A 728 -18.95 -19.29 -17.96
C ILE A 728 -20.14 -18.64 -17.22
N THR A 729 -19.91 -17.59 -16.47
CA THR A 729 -20.95 -16.86 -15.73
C THR A 729 -22.01 -16.25 -16.63
N SER A 730 -21.62 -15.72 -17.79
CA SER A 730 -22.58 -15.18 -18.76
C SER A 730 -23.51 -16.26 -19.31
N ALA A 731 -22.99 -17.47 -19.53
CA ALA A 731 -23.78 -18.63 -19.92
C ALA A 731 -24.78 -19.05 -18.81
N LEU A 732 -24.30 -19.12 -17.58
CA LEU A 732 -25.15 -19.42 -16.41
C LEU A 732 -26.23 -18.35 -16.21
N GLU A 733 -25.88 -17.06 -16.37
CA GLU A 733 -26.85 -15.95 -16.28
C GLU A 733 -27.95 -16.08 -17.34
N ARG A 734 -27.58 -16.29 -18.61
CA ARG A 734 -28.55 -16.49 -19.68
C ARG A 734 -29.48 -17.69 -19.40
N GLY A 735 -28.88 -18.80 -18.96
CA GLY A 735 -29.60 -19.99 -18.53
C GLY A 735 -30.55 -19.77 -17.35
N SER A 736 -30.22 -18.84 -16.45
CA SER A 736 -31.07 -18.50 -15.30
C SER A 736 -32.35 -17.70 -15.69
N ASN A 737 -32.38 -17.09 -16.86
CA ASN A 737 -33.54 -16.33 -17.37
C ASN A 737 -34.49 -17.15 -18.22
N LEU A 738 -34.25 -18.46 -18.39
CA LEU A 738 -35.11 -19.34 -19.15
C LEU A 738 -36.51 -19.45 -18.51
N PRO A 739 -37.58 -19.36 -19.30
CA PRO A 739 -38.92 -19.66 -18.81
C PRO A 739 -39.00 -21.15 -18.43
N ASN A 740 -39.78 -21.50 -17.40
CA ASN A 740 -39.87 -22.87 -16.89
C ASN A 740 -38.56 -23.51 -16.47
N ARG A 741 -37.78 -22.79 -15.69
CA ARG A 741 -36.42 -23.15 -15.23
C ARG A 741 -36.24 -24.61 -14.78
N LYS A 742 -37.27 -25.22 -14.18
CA LYS A 742 -37.22 -26.61 -13.68
C LYS A 742 -37.36 -27.66 -14.78
N ASN A 743 -37.98 -27.33 -15.91
CA ASN A 743 -38.30 -28.28 -16.96
C ASN A 743 -37.45 -28.12 -18.22
N THR A 744 -36.75 -27.01 -18.41
CA THR A 744 -35.84 -26.78 -19.54
C THR A 744 -34.49 -27.42 -19.26
N LYS A 745 -34.00 -28.29 -20.15
CA LYS A 745 -32.67 -28.87 -20.08
C LYS A 745 -31.63 -27.82 -20.42
N LYS A 746 -30.68 -27.59 -19.50
CA LYS A 746 -29.60 -26.62 -19.65
C LYS A 746 -28.31 -27.38 -19.86
N MET A 747 -27.62 -27.08 -20.95
CA MET A 747 -26.34 -27.74 -21.29
C MET A 747 -25.30 -26.70 -21.62
N ILE A 748 -24.14 -26.78 -20.95
CA ILE A 748 -22.97 -25.95 -21.21
C ILE A 748 -21.87 -26.84 -21.74
N LEU A 749 -21.49 -26.61 -22.99
CA LEU A 749 -20.42 -27.34 -23.65
C LEU A 749 -19.12 -26.54 -23.43
N ILE A 750 -18.18 -27.14 -22.72
CA ILE A 750 -16.90 -26.53 -22.37
C ILE A 750 -15.76 -27.50 -22.66
N PRO A 751 -14.54 -26.99 -22.89
CA PRO A 751 -13.33 -27.80 -22.86
C PRO A 751 -13.16 -28.49 -21.50
N LYS A 752 -12.62 -29.72 -21.51
CA LYS A 752 -12.42 -30.53 -20.29
C LYS A 752 -11.62 -29.79 -19.21
N GLU A 753 -10.69 -28.98 -19.63
CA GLU A 753 -9.82 -28.18 -18.75
C GLU A 753 -10.61 -27.13 -17.95
N ARG A 754 -11.77 -26.70 -18.45
CA ARG A 754 -12.65 -25.71 -17.80
C ARG A 754 -13.75 -26.33 -16.91
N ALA A 755 -13.85 -27.66 -16.84
CA ALA A 755 -14.88 -28.35 -16.05
C ALA A 755 -14.82 -28.00 -14.55
N LYS A 756 -13.62 -27.85 -13.97
CA LYS A 756 -13.45 -27.41 -12.58
C LYS A 756 -14.01 -26.01 -12.34
N LEU A 757 -13.77 -25.09 -13.28
CA LEU A 757 -14.28 -23.72 -13.21
C LEU A 757 -15.82 -23.70 -13.26
N LEU A 758 -16.42 -24.45 -14.19
CA LEU A 758 -17.88 -24.57 -14.27
C LEU A 758 -18.48 -25.11 -12.97
N ASN A 759 -17.91 -26.18 -12.40
CA ASN A 759 -18.38 -26.76 -11.14
C ASN A 759 -18.29 -25.78 -9.96
N ARG A 760 -17.27 -24.93 -9.93
CA ARG A 760 -17.14 -23.86 -8.93
C ARG A 760 -18.25 -22.81 -9.13
N LYS A 761 -18.46 -22.35 -10.36
CA LYS A 761 -19.44 -21.30 -10.69
C LYS A 761 -20.89 -21.71 -10.43
N ILE A 762 -21.26 -22.94 -10.71
CA ILE A 762 -22.62 -23.46 -10.43
C ILE A 762 -22.93 -23.44 -8.92
N ARG A 763 -21.92 -23.62 -8.07
CA ARG A 763 -22.10 -23.61 -6.60
C ARG A 763 -22.20 -22.22 -5.99
N GLU A 764 -21.97 -21.16 -6.78
CA GLU A 764 -22.12 -19.79 -6.28
C GLU A 764 -23.56 -19.51 -5.85
N PRO A 765 -23.79 -18.75 -4.76
CA PRO A 765 -25.14 -18.49 -4.22
C PRO A 765 -26.14 -17.94 -5.22
N MET A 766 -25.66 -17.31 -6.29
CA MET A 766 -26.49 -16.76 -7.37
C MET A 766 -27.07 -17.83 -8.29
N PHE A 767 -26.38 -18.96 -8.47
CA PHE A 767 -26.73 -20.00 -9.45
C PHE A 767 -27.14 -21.33 -8.80
N LYS A 768 -26.88 -21.55 -7.52
CA LYS A 768 -27.10 -22.81 -6.79
C LYS A 768 -28.52 -23.35 -6.91
N ASP A 769 -29.52 -22.46 -6.99
CA ASP A 769 -30.93 -22.86 -7.08
C ASP A 769 -31.43 -22.96 -8.54
N THR A 770 -30.58 -22.68 -9.51
CA THR A 770 -30.93 -22.64 -10.95
C THR A 770 -30.31 -23.80 -11.71
N PHE A 771 -29.18 -24.30 -11.28
CA PHE A 771 -28.38 -25.38 -11.86
C PHE A 771 -28.08 -26.46 -10.80
#